data_ed0de55d582cd98a21c585242de80fa3
#
_entry.id   ed0de55d582cd98a21c585242de80fa3
#
_cell.length_a   1.000
_cell.length_b   1.000
_cell.length_c   1.000
_cell.angle_alpha   90.00
_cell.angle_beta   90.00
_cell.angle_gamma   90.00
#
_symmetry.space_group_name_H-M   'P 1'
#
loop_
_entity.id
_entity.type
_entity.pdbx_description
1 polymer ?
#
loop_
_entity_poly.entity_id
_entity_poly.type
_entity_poly.pdbx_seq_one_letter_code
_entity_poly.pdbx_strand_id
1 'polypeptide(L)'
;MSKNQKINFTSNQFYNVNQFRMKAWTLLKIETHDLAMVKNDDPDLKASVESNIKMLKTLEQYWAFPGIDSVNGLATLLKQHEHLLLSKAVADINRLLVSEDYRHKPSAAHHLGFFNQQKDENTEAKKSNKKYFEVLFTDKLSAREEQEMKEKLADMREEKEGFVYNTIFAKSFQDTLIALLFNPNIQACVIRYGVLYKSNNINNVIKPFIAQVLNYKFDENSGRTISVLLGEAIKKLRPELDLYYVTDTPVNGLSDSALQNFTRIFYRKEDVQELHLSILMGIKERFNTPFYTALKDYSKKPTGVFHAMPVSRGNSVFKSNWIDDFGEFYGRNLFLAETSSTTGGLDSLLQPTGPLKKAQQLASKAFGSRHTFFATNGTSTSNKIVLQAMIEPDDLVLIDRDCHKSHHYAMVLAGANVVYLDSYPLEKYSMYGAVPLTTIKGKLLQLKEAGRLDKVKMVILTNCTFDGLVYNVEKVMSELLAIKPDLVFLWDEAWFAFAAFTNTYKQRTAMFIADKLHEKYHSDAYKEEYKKQYSLLAKKQTGEIIIPGMPDPEKVKLRVYSTQSTHKTLSSFRQGSMIHVWDEEFEKKAEGNFHEAYMTHTSTSANYQILASLDVGRRQVMFEGYELVEKSIEMAMLIRAKITDHPKLRKYFSVLTIKDLIPDEYRISGQEEYYHKETGWKRLENAWEQDEFVLDPTKINLYIGKTGVDGDTLKINF
;
A
#
# COMPACT_ATOMS: atom_id res chain seq x y z
N MET A 1 -46.68 -0.21 -9.25
CA MET A 1 -45.22 -0.27 -9.35
C MET A 1 -44.84 -1.70 -9.69
N SER A 2 -44.09 -1.92 -10.76
CA SER A 2 -43.97 -3.21 -11.44
C SER A 2 -43.13 -4.22 -10.64
N LYS A 3 -43.73 -5.42 -10.58
CA LYS A 3 -43.19 -6.75 -10.27
C LYS A 3 -41.67 -6.86 -10.09
N ASN A 4 -41.28 -7.30 -8.90
CA ASN A 4 -40.10 -8.06 -8.49
C ASN A 4 -39.14 -8.45 -9.64
N GLN A 5 -38.23 -7.56 -10.02
CA GLN A 5 -36.98 -8.01 -10.59
C GLN A 5 -36.15 -8.55 -9.41
N LYS A 6 -36.06 -9.87 -9.29
CA LYS A 6 -35.06 -10.53 -8.44
C LYS A 6 -33.71 -9.90 -8.78
N ILE A 7 -33.13 -9.16 -7.84
CA ILE A 7 -31.80 -8.58 -8.02
C ILE A 7 -30.81 -9.73 -7.86
N ASN A 8 -30.63 -10.52 -8.91
CA ASN A 8 -29.55 -11.50 -8.97
C ASN A 8 -28.28 -10.76 -9.33
N PHE A 9 -27.31 -10.72 -8.42
CA PHE A 9 -25.95 -10.28 -8.71
C PHE A 9 -24.97 -11.44 -8.54
N THR A 10 -23.90 -11.43 -9.32
CA THR A 10 -22.85 -12.44 -9.30
C THR A 10 -21.53 -11.82 -8.84
N SER A 11 -20.63 -12.62 -8.25
CA SER A 11 -19.30 -12.14 -7.84
C SER A 11 -18.50 -11.50 -8.97
N ASN A 12 -18.73 -11.89 -10.21
CA ASN A 12 -18.04 -11.35 -11.40
C ASN A 12 -18.39 -9.87 -11.69
N GLN A 13 -19.47 -9.34 -11.10
CA GLN A 13 -19.87 -7.95 -11.24
C GLN A 13 -19.09 -7.00 -10.32
N PHE A 14 -18.31 -7.54 -9.38
CA PHE A 14 -17.60 -6.77 -8.37
C PHE A 14 -16.09 -6.96 -8.50
N TYR A 15 -15.37 -5.85 -8.37
CA TYR A 15 -13.91 -5.86 -8.48
C TYR A 15 -13.25 -6.58 -7.31
N ASN A 16 -13.70 -6.32 -6.09
CA ASN A 16 -13.18 -6.96 -4.88
C ASN A 16 -14.27 -7.56 -4.00
N VAL A 17 -13.84 -8.32 -3.01
CA VAL A 17 -14.73 -9.03 -2.09
C VAL A 17 -15.46 -8.08 -1.14
N ASN A 18 -14.86 -6.96 -0.74
CA ASN A 18 -15.52 -6.01 0.17
C ASN A 18 -16.72 -5.35 -0.51
N GLN A 19 -16.59 -4.96 -1.77
CA GLN A 19 -17.69 -4.45 -2.58
C GLN A 19 -18.82 -5.48 -2.68
N PHE A 20 -18.48 -6.74 -2.96
CA PHE A 20 -19.45 -7.83 -3.02
C PHE A 20 -20.12 -8.06 -1.66
N ARG A 21 -19.34 -8.12 -0.57
CA ARG A 21 -19.82 -8.28 0.80
C ARG A 21 -20.81 -7.18 1.19
N MET A 22 -20.47 -5.92 0.99
CA MET A 22 -21.34 -4.78 1.31
C MET A 22 -22.64 -4.80 0.51
N LYS A 23 -22.58 -5.21 -0.77
CA LYS A 23 -23.78 -5.37 -1.60
C LYS A 23 -24.67 -6.51 -1.12
N ALA A 24 -24.07 -7.62 -0.68
CA ALA A 24 -24.81 -8.75 -0.11
C ALA A 24 -25.56 -8.37 1.18
N TRP A 25 -24.93 -7.62 2.08
CA TRP A 25 -25.56 -7.09 3.27
C TRP A 25 -26.70 -6.11 2.96
N THR A 26 -26.52 -5.26 1.95
CA THR A 26 -27.56 -4.32 1.51
C THR A 26 -28.76 -5.05 0.92
N LEU A 27 -28.51 -6.10 0.12
CA LEU A 27 -29.57 -6.92 -0.46
C LEU A 27 -30.34 -7.68 0.65
N LEU A 28 -29.61 -8.30 1.57
CA LEU A 28 -30.21 -9.01 2.71
C LEU A 28 -31.09 -8.08 3.56
N LYS A 29 -30.68 -6.80 3.75
CA LYS A 29 -31.49 -5.78 4.44
C LYS A 29 -32.82 -5.53 3.73
N ILE A 30 -32.81 -5.41 2.41
CA ILE A 30 -34.03 -5.19 1.61
C ILE A 30 -34.95 -6.42 1.71
N GLU A 31 -34.40 -7.60 1.44
CA GLU A 31 -35.17 -8.84 1.44
C GLU A 31 -35.78 -9.19 2.82
N THR A 32 -35.02 -8.98 3.90
CA THR A 32 -35.54 -9.23 5.27
C THR A 32 -36.56 -8.20 5.68
N HIS A 33 -36.47 -6.95 5.20
CA HIS A 33 -37.52 -5.96 5.40
C HIS A 33 -38.81 -6.37 4.68
N ASP A 34 -38.72 -6.75 3.41
CA ASP A 34 -39.85 -7.19 2.61
C ASP A 34 -40.47 -8.44 3.24
N LEU A 35 -39.68 -9.42 3.69
CA LEU A 35 -40.15 -10.63 4.37
C LEU A 35 -40.94 -10.31 5.68
N ALA A 36 -40.49 -9.29 6.42
CA ALA A 36 -41.19 -8.86 7.65
C ALA A 36 -42.52 -8.10 7.40
N MET A 37 -42.71 -7.54 6.20
CA MET A 37 -43.90 -6.77 5.81
C MET A 37 -44.98 -7.62 5.11
N VAL A 38 -44.65 -8.79 4.62
CA VAL A 38 -45.60 -9.68 3.93
C VAL A 38 -46.47 -10.40 4.95
N LYS A 39 -47.81 -10.32 4.80
CA LYS A 39 -48.79 -10.97 5.70
C LYS A 39 -48.89 -12.49 5.50
N ASN A 40 -48.53 -13.01 4.34
CA ASN A 40 -48.49 -14.45 4.02
C ASN A 40 -47.04 -14.86 3.75
N ASP A 41 -46.64 -16.06 4.21
CA ASP A 41 -45.32 -16.63 3.92
C ASP A 41 -45.09 -16.63 2.39
N ASP A 42 -44.08 -15.90 1.95
CA ASP A 42 -43.58 -15.94 0.57
C ASP A 42 -42.37 -16.92 0.51
N PRO A 43 -42.61 -18.16 0.01
CA PRO A 43 -41.56 -19.19 0.00
C PRO A 43 -40.35 -18.80 -0.86
N ASP A 44 -40.56 -18.05 -1.92
CA ASP A 44 -39.49 -17.61 -2.83
C ASP A 44 -38.60 -16.56 -2.16
N LEU A 45 -39.20 -15.60 -1.47
CA LEU A 45 -38.46 -14.57 -0.75
C LEU A 45 -37.69 -15.18 0.44
N LYS A 46 -38.32 -16.11 1.18
CA LYS A 46 -37.65 -16.85 2.26
C LYS A 46 -36.44 -17.66 1.76
N ALA A 47 -36.57 -18.36 0.63
CA ALA A 47 -35.48 -19.09 0.01
C ALA A 47 -34.34 -18.16 -0.45
N SER A 48 -34.68 -16.95 -0.93
CA SER A 48 -33.68 -15.94 -1.28
C SER A 48 -32.91 -15.44 -0.07
N VAL A 49 -33.61 -15.11 1.04
CA VAL A 49 -33.00 -14.70 2.31
C VAL A 49 -32.08 -15.80 2.86
N GLU A 50 -32.55 -17.07 2.84
CA GLU A 50 -31.75 -18.22 3.29
C GLU A 50 -30.46 -18.39 2.44
N SER A 51 -30.58 -18.25 1.13
CA SER A 51 -29.44 -18.31 0.20
C SER A 51 -28.42 -17.21 0.48
N ASN A 52 -28.89 -15.97 0.73
CA ASN A 52 -28.02 -14.83 1.03
C ASN A 52 -27.33 -14.97 2.40
N ILE A 53 -28.03 -15.47 3.41
CA ILE A 53 -27.44 -15.79 4.72
C ILE A 53 -26.36 -16.87 4.56
N LYS A 54 -26.61 -17.92 3.79
CA LYS A 54 -25.64 -18.99 3.50
C LYS A 54 -24.41 -18.45 2.78
N MET A 55 -24.58 -17.55 1.83
CA MET A 55 -23.48 -16.89 1.12
C MET A 55 -22.66 -16.01 2.08
N LEU A 56 -23.32 -15.17 2.88
CA LEU A 56 -22.65 -14.33 3.88
C LEU A 56 -21.88 -15.16 4.90
N LYS A 57 -22.41 -16.30 5.34
CA LYS A 57 -21.69 -17.22 6.23
C LYS A 57 -20.33 -17.62 5.69
N THR A 58 -20.17 -17.77 4.37
CA THR A 58 -18.90 -18.09 3.73
C THR A 58 -17.90 -16.93 3.79
N LEU A 59 -18.38 -15.69 3.78
CA LEU A 59 -17.54 -14.49 3.81
C LEU A 59 -17.18 -14.08 5.23
N GLU A 60 -18.18 -14.03 6.14
CA GLU A 60 -18.05 -13.43 7.47
C GLU A 60 -17.14 -14.20 8.43
N GLN A 61 -16.70 -15.39 8.08
CA GLN A 61 -15.67 -16.10 8.83
C GLN A 61 -14.31 -15.41 8.79
N TYR A 62 -14.07 -14.48 7.86
CA TYR A 62 -12.82 -13.76 7.69
C TYR A 62 -12.82 -12.36 8.32
N TRP A 63 -13.90 -11.99 9.03
CA TRP A 63 -14.01 -10.73 9.78
C TRP A 63 -14.45 -10.98 11.22
N ALA A 64 -13.94 -10.16 12.13
CA ALA A 64 -14.43 -10.22 13.52
C ALA A 64 -15.81 -9.56 13.67
N PHE A 65 -16.14 -8.57 12.82
CA PHE A 65 -17.46 -7.92 12.82
C PHE A 65 -18.07 -7.91 11.39
N PRO A 66 -19.38 -8.28 11.25
CA PRO A 66 -20.23 -8.87 12.26
C PRO A 66 -19.85 -10.30 12.65
N GLY A 67 -19.02 -10.96 11.82
CA GLY A 67 -18.49 -12.29 12.07
C GLY A 67 -19.50 -13.42 11.85
N ILE A 68 -18.97 -14.64 11.82
CA ILE A 68 -19.76 -15.85 11.55
C ILE A 68 -20.84 -16.11 12.61
N ASP A 69 -20.59 -15.74 13.88
CA ASP A 69 -21.52 -15.97 14.98
C ASP A 69 -22.79 -15.13 14.81
N SER A 70 -22.65 -13.89 14.36
CA SER A 70 -23.80 -13.02 14.03
C SER A 70 -24.64 -13.62 12.89
N VAL A 71 -23.98 -14.11 11.83
CA VAL A 71 -24.69 -14.74 10.69
C VAL A 71 -25.40 -16.03 11.11
N ASN A 72 -24.81 -16.83 12.00
CA ASN A 72 -25.46 -18.01 12.57
C ASN A 72 -26.71 -17.64 13.39
N GLY A 73 -26.63 -16.54 14.15
CA GLY A 73 -27.78 -16.00 14.88
C GLY A 73 -28.92 -15.57 13.95
N LEU A 74 -28.61 -14.87 12.84
CA LEU A 74 -29.59 -14.51 11.82
C LEU A 74 -30.27 -15.73 11.20
N ALA A 75 -29.49 -16.79 10.90
CA ALA A 75 -30.03 -18.05 10.41
C ALA A 75 -30.98 -18.72 11.42
N THR A 76 -30.72 -18.57 12.72
CA THR A 76 -31.59 -19.07 13.78
C THR A 76 -32.92 -18.30 13.85
N LEU A 77 -32.88 -16.96 13.80
CA LEU A 77 -34.09 -16.13 13.75
C LEU A 77 -34.97 -16.46 12.53
N LEU A 78 -34.37 -16.68 11.36
CA LEU A 78 -35.12 -17.09 10.17
C LEU A 78 -35.79 -18.43 10.35
N LYS A 79 -35.14 -19.43 10.96
CA LYS A 79 -35.72 -20.76 11.26
C LYS A 79 -36.82 -20.68 12.28
N GLN A 80 -36.75 -19.76 13.24
CA GLN A 80 -37.76 -19.53 14.28
C GLN A 80 -38.93 -18.67 13.79
N HIS A 81 -38.93 -18.24 12.52
CA HIS A 81 -39.94 -17.34 11.92
C HIS A 81 -40.02 -15.95 12.61
N GLU A 82 -38.92 -15.51 13.27
CA GLU A 82 -38.84 -14.20 13.94
C GLU A 82 -38.44 -13.10 12.93
N HIS A 83 -39.25 -12.91 11.88
CA HIS A 83 -38.93 -12.09 10.72
C HIS A 83 -38.72 -10.61 11.07
N LEU A 84 -39.44 -10.07 12.04
CA LEU A 84 -39.30 -8.68 12.47
C LEU A 84 -37.97 -8.45 13.21
N LEU A 85 -37.59 -9.37 14.10
CA LEU A 85 -36.30 -9.33 14.79
C LEU A 85 -35.17 -9.53 13.82
N LEU A 86 -35.32 -10.44 12.85
CA LEU A 86 -34.35 -10.65 11.78
C LEU A 86 -34.10 -9.37 10.96
N SER A 87 -35.17 -8.71 10.50
CA SER A 87 -35.11 -7.46 9.76
C SER A 87 -34.38 -6.36 10.53
N LYS A 88 -34.73 -6.20 11.82
CA LYS A 88 -34.09 -5.21 12.69
C LYS A 88 -32.61 -5.51 12.90
N ALA A 89 -32.23 -6.77 13.17
CA ALA A 89 -30.85 -7.17 13.36
C ALA A 89 -29.99 -6.93 12.10
N VAL A 90 -30.51 -7.29 10.93
CA VAL A 90 -29.83 -7.06 9.65
C VAL A 90 -29.69 -5.56 9.36
N ALA A 91 -30.72 -4.75 9.65
CA ALA A 91 -30.66 -3.30 9.46
C ALA A 91 -29.59 -2.64 10.36
N ASP A 92 -29.47 -3.06 11.62
CA ASP A 92 -28.47 -2.55 12.56
C ASP A 92 -27.06 -2.96 12.17
N ILE A 93 -26.84 -4.21 11.78
CA ILE A 93 -25.55 -4.67 11.25
C ILE A 93 -25.15 -3.87 10.01
N ASN A 94 -26.04 -3.74 9.03
CA ASN A 94 -25.78 -3.00 7.81
C ASN A 94 -25.44 -1.52 8.10
N ARG A 95 -26.15 -0.88 9.03
CA ARG A 95 -25.89 0.49 9.47
C ARG A 95 -24.47 0.62 10.04
N LEU A 96 -24.06 -0.28 10.95
CA LEU A 96 -22.74 -0.26 11.56
C LEU A 96 -21.62 -0.55 10.55
N LEU A 97 -21.87 -1.41 9.57
CA LEU A 97 -20.92 -1.67 8.48
C LEU A 97 -20.72 -0.45 7.57
N VAL A 98 -21.82 0.22 7.19
CA VAL A 98 -21.78 1.41 6.30
C VAL A 98 -21.15 2.61 7.00
N SER A 99 -21.46 2.84 8.30
CA SER A 99 -20.91 3.95 9.07
C SER A 99 -19.50 3.68 9.60
N GLU A 100 -19.05 2.42 9.58
CA GLU A 100 -17.82 1.95 10.22
C GLU A 100 -17.74 2.26 11.74
N ASP A 101 -18.88 2.56 12.38
CA ASP A 101 -18.96 2.92 13.81
C ASP A 101 -18.41 1.83 14.73
N TYR A 102 -18.46 0.57 14.32
CA TYR A 102 -17.87 -0.55 15.08
C TYR A 102 -16.36 -0.41 15.30
N ARG A 103 -15.65 0.31 14.41
CA ARG A 103 -14.23 0.61 14.57
C ARG A 103 -13.97 1.74 15.59
N HIS A 104 -14.91 2.66 15.71
CA HIS A 104 -14.80 3.84 16.59
C HIS A 104 -15.44 3.65 17.95
N LYS A 105 -16.43 2.76 18.02
CA LYS A 105 -17.18 2.40 19.23
C LYS A 105 -17.27 0.88 19.33
N PRO A 106 -16.19 0.20 19.75
CA PRO A 106 -16.19 -1.26 19.83
C PRO A 106 -17.35 -1.83 20.69
N SER A 107 -17.79 -1.08 21.70
CA SER A 107 -18.97 -1.42 22.50
C SER A 107 -20.29 -1.44 21.69
N ALA A 108 -20.41 -0.67 20.61
CA ALA A 108 -21.60 -0.69 19.76
C ALA A 108 -21.79 -2.04 19.05
N ALA A 109 -20.70 -2.75 18.76
CA ALA A 109 -20.75 -4.10 18.21
C ALA A 109 -21.19 -5.15 19.23
N HIS A 110 -20.90 -4.94 20.53
CA HIS A 110 -21.37 -5.81 21.63
C HIS A 110 -22.84 -5.60 21.97
N HIS A 111 -23.42 -4.44 21.66
CA HIS A 111 -24.82 -4.09 21.92
C HIS A 111 -25.80 -4.55 20.83
N LEU A 112 -25.39 -5.39 19.89
CA LEU A 112 -26.34 -6.18 19.09
C LEU A 112 -26.99 -7.24 20.01
N GLY A 113 -27.66 -6.77 21.07
CA GLY A 113 -28.26 -7.55 22.16
C GLY A 113 -29.41 -8.48 21.76
N PHE A 114 -29.50 -8.84 20.46
CA PHE A 114 -30.42 -9.86 19.96
C PHE A 114 -29.97 -11.28 20.32
N PHE A 115 -28.66 -11.45 20.65
CA PHE A 115 -28.11 -12.77 20.90
C PHE A 115 -27.70 -13.00 22.38
N ASN A 116 -27.57 -11.93 23.18
CA ASN A 116 -27.27 -12.04 24.62
C ASN A 116 -28.35 -11.30 25.43
N GLN A 117 -29.09 -12.02 26.27
CA GLN A 117 -30.16 -11.49 27.14
C GLN A 117 -29.66 -10.71 28.38
N GLN A 118 -28.48 -10.09 28.35
CA GLN A 118 -28.05 -9.23 29.45
C GLN A 118 -28.11 -7.76 29.01
N LYS A 119 -29.24 -7.14 29.46
CA LYS A 119 -29.44 -5.69 29.40
C LYS A 119 -28.54 -4.99 30.43
N ASP A 120 -27.55 -4.24 29.93
CA ASP A 120 -27.04 -3.10 30.69
C ASP A 120 -27.57 -1.81 30.04
N GLU A 121 -28.62 -1.26 30.61
CA GLU A 121 -29.42 -0.13 30.09
C GLU A 121 -28.78 1.26 30.33
N ASN A 122 -27.57 1.39 30.86
CA ASN A 122 -27.03 2.69 31.24
C ASN A 122 -25.53 2.86 30.87
N THR A 123 -25.23 2.92 29.60
CA THR A 123 -23.97 3.58 29.20
C THR A 123 -24.18 4.30 27.86
N GLU A 124 -24.36 5.62 27.90
CA GLU A 124 -24.03 6.48 26.78
C GLU A 124 -22.61 6.13 26.34
N ALA A 125 -22.50 5.47 25.19
CA ALA A 125 -21.21 5.04 24.67
C ALA A 125 -20.37 6.27 24.33
N LYS A 126 -19.58 6.75 25.30
CA LYS A 126 -18.53 7.75 25.06
C LYS A 126 -17.67 7.22 23.93
N LYS A 127 -17.40 8.04 22.90
CA LYS A 127 -16.43 7.72 21.85
C LYS A 127 -15.16 7.23 22.51
N SER A 128 -14.86 5.95 22.36
CA SER A 128 -13.61 5.39 22.87
C SER A 128 -12.47 6.02 22.06
N ASN A 129 -11.51 6.64 22.70
CA ASN A 129 -10.30 7.12 22.04
C ASN A 129 -9.35 5.98 21.65
N LYS A 130 -9.72 4.73 21.94
CA LYS A 130 -8.94 3.53 21.62
C LYS A 130 -8.96 3.27 20.11
N LYS A 131 -7.83 2.83 19.57
CA LYS A 131 -7.71 2.45 18.16
C LYS A 131 -8.05 0.98 18.00
N TYR A 132 -9.00 0.69 17.11
CA TYR A 132 -9.47 -0.68 16.82
C TYR A 132 -8.64 -1.34 15.73
N PHE A 133 -8.37 -2.63 15.89
CA PHE A 133 -7.80 -3.51 14.86
C PHE A 133 -8.22 -4.96 15.09
N GLU A 134 -7.83 -5.86 14.18
CA GLU A 134 -8.12 -7.29 14.29
C GLU A 134 -6.82 -8.11 14.28
N VAL A 135 -6.83 -9.23 15.01
CA VAL A 135 -5.71 -10.17 15.11
C VAL A 135 -6.14 -11.52 14.56
N LEU A 136 -5.42 -12.04 13.60
CA LEU A 136 -5.68 -13.32 12.97
C LEU A 136 -4.86 -14.42 13.65
N PHE A 137 -5.55 -15.41 14.20
CA PHE A 137 -4.96 -16.65 14.72
C PHE A 137 -5.08 -17.76 13.68
N THR A 138 -3.97 -18.42 13.39
CA THR A 138 -3.93 -19.56 12.46
C THR A 138 -3.56 -20.82 13.19
N ASP A 139 -4.54 -21.69 13.43
CA ASP A 139 -4.39 -23.00 14.03
C ASP A 139 -5.65 -23.85 13.84
N LYS A 140 -5.51 -25.17 13.91
CA LYS A 140 -6.64 -26.12 13.92
C LYS A 140 -7.23 -26.22 15.32
N LEU A 141 -7.91 -25.17 15.78
CA LEU A 141 -8.61 -25.17 17.06
C LEU A 141 -10.03 -25.69 16.93
N SER A 142 -10.55 -26.32 17.99
CA SER A 142 -11.98 -26.59 18.15
C SER A 142 -12.71 -25.29 18.50
N ALA A 143 -14.04 -25.25 18.30
CA ALA A 143 -14.84 -24.08 18.65
C ALA A 143 -14.73 -23.70 20.14
N ARG A 144 -14.56 -24.69 21.02
CA ARG A 144 -14.35 -24.46 22.45
C ARG A 144 -13.01 -23.80 22.73
N GLU A 145 -11.92 -24.28 22.12
CA GLU A 145 -10.58 -23.68 22.29
C GLU A 145 -10.53 -22.28 21.73
N GLU A 146 -11.19 -22.01 20.59
CA GLU A 146 -11.33 -20.66 20.02
C GLU A 146 -12.02 -19.72 20.99
N GLN A 147 -13.11 -20.18 21.62
CA GLN A 147 -13.87 -19.37 22.58
C GLN A 147 -13.07 -19.15 23.87
N GLU A 148 -12.42 -20.15 24.42
CA GLU A 148 -11.55 -20.01 25.60
C GLU A 148 -10.39 -19.04 25.34
N MET A 149 -9.82 -19.02 24.13
CA MET A 149 -8.76 -18.08 23.74
C MET A 149 -9.32 -16.64 23.63
N LYS A 150 -10.50 -16.45 23.02
CA LYS A 150 -11.18 -15.16 22.94
C LYS A 150 -11.42 -14.57 24.33
N GLU A 151 -11.95 -15.36 25.25
CA GLU A 151 -12.26 -14.95 26.62
C GLU A 151 -10.98 -14.58 27.38
N LYS A 152 -9.95 -15.41 27.36
CA LYS A 152 -8.66 -15.13 28.01
C LYS A 152 -8.03 -13.83 27.50
N LEU A 153 -8.03 -13.59 26.19
CA LEU A 153 -7.49 -12.36 25.62
C LEU A 153 -8.36 -11.12 25.94
N ALA A 154 -9.67 -11.31 26.10
CA ALA A 154 -10.56 -10.23 26.52
C ALA A 154 -10.32 -9.85 27.99
N ASP A 155 -10.13 -10.83 28.88
CA ASP A 155 -9.89 -10.63 30.30
C ASP A 155 -8.54 -9.93 30.60
N MET A 156 -7.56 -10.05 29.68
CA MET A 156 -6.25 -9.38 29.84
C MET A 156 -6.29 -7.88 29.52
N ARG A 157 -7.40 -7.36 28.95
CA ARG A 157 -7.47 -5.96 28.52
C ARG A 157 -7.60 -5.00 29.68
N GLU A 158 -6.76 -3.95 29.64
CA GLU A 158 -6.82 -2.88 30.64
C GLU A 158 -7.50 -1.62 30.08
N GLU A 159 -8.19 -0.87 30.96
CA GLU A 159 -8.86 0.38 30.56
C GLU A 159 -7.89 1.43 30.02
N LYS A 160 -6.66 1.47 30.54
CA LYS A 160 -5.62 2.45 30.15
C LYS A 160 -4.97 2.16 28.79
N GLU A 161 -5.21 1.00 28.16
CA GLU A 161 -4.65 0.68 26.87
C GLU A 161 -5.23 1.59 25.80
N GLY A 162 -4.37 2.11 24.91
CA GLY A 162 -4.74 2.98 23.78
C GLY A 162 -5.29 2.24 22.58
N PHE A 163 -5.26 0.89 22.61
CA PHE A 163 -5.66 0.01 21.52
C PHE A 163 -6.66 -1.03 22.00
N VAL A 164 -7.51 -1.48 21.06
CA VAL A 164 -8.45 -2.58 21.29
C VAL A 164 -8.51 -3.46 20.04
N TYR A 165 -8.52 -4.76 20.21
CA TYR A 165 -8.60 -5.67 19.06
C TYR A 165 -9.63 -6.79 19.28
N ASN A 166 -10.14 -7.32 18.17
CA ASN A 166 -10.90 -8.56 18.15
C ASN A 166 -10.10 -9.65 17.42
N THR A 167 -10.41 -10.91 17.69
CA THR A 167 -9.70 -12.05 17.15
C THR A 167 -10.52 -12.75 16.06
N ILE A 168 -9.81 -13.22 15.04
CA ILE A 168 -10.32 -14.07 13.97
C ILE A 168 -9.53 -15.36 14.01
N PHE A 169 -10.17 -16.50 13.69
CA PHE A 169 -9.52 -17.79 13.67
C PHE A 169 -9.60 -18.41 12.27
N ALA A 170 -8.44 -18.74 11.70
CA ALA A 170 -8.30 -19.47 10.44
C ALA A 170 -7.65 -20.83 10.69
N LYS A 171 -8.13 -21.88 10.01
CA LYS A 171 -7.67 -23.26 10.24
C LYS A 171 -6.60 -23.72 9.27
N SER A 172 -6.42 -23.01 8.18
CA SER A 172 -5.53 -23.42 7.11
C SER A 172 -4.68 -22.27 6.55
N PHE A 173 -3.59 -22.66 5.88
CA PHE A 173 -2.75 -21.78 5.09
C PHE A 173 -3.59 -20.91 4.11
N GLN A 174 -4.49 -21.58 3.35
CA GLN A 174 -5.32 -20.89 2.37
C GLN A 174 -6.33 -19.93 3.04
N ASP A 175 -7.00 -20.33 4.13
CA ASP A 175 -7.93 -19.48 4.86
C ASP A 175 -7.23 -18.24 5.43
N THR A 176 -6.00 -18.39 5.91
CA THR A 176 -5.20 -17.29 6.44
C THR A 176 -4.90 -16.25 5.36
N LEU A 177 -4.41 -16.69 4.20
CA LEU A 177 -4.13 -15.77 3.10
C LEU A 177 -5.41 -15.12 2.55
N ILE A 178 -6.52 -15.86 2.50
CA ILE A 178 -7.84 -15.31 2.14
C ILE A 178 -8.26 -14.21 3.12
N ALA A 179 -8.17 -14.48 4.43
CA ALA A 179 -8.50 -13.50 5.46
C ALA A 179 -7.68 -12.22 5.30
N LEU A 180 -6.39 -12.34 5.04
CA LEU A 180 -5.48 -11.20 4.87
C LEU A 180 -5.74 -10.38 3.60
N LEU A 181 -6.17 -11.05 2.50
CA LEU A 181 -6.59 -10.36 1.28
C LEU A 181 -7.93 -9.64 1.44
N PHE A 182 -8.85 -10.24 2.19
CA PHE A 182 -10.21 -9.72 2.31
C PHE A 182 -10.36 -8.67 3.39
N ASN A 183 -9.64 -8.82 4.52
CA ASN A 183 -9.88 -8.04 5.72
C ASN A 183 -8.72 -7.06 6.02
N PRO A 184 -8.90 -5.77 5.69
CA PRO A 184 -7.89 -4.76 5.94
C PRO A 184 -7.71 -4.42 7.43
N ASN A 185 -8.66 -4.79 8.31
CA ASN A 185 -8.58 -4.52 9.76
C ASN A 185 -7.51 -5.37 10.46
N ILE A 186 -7.06 -6.46 9.83
CA ILE A 186 -6.04 -7.33 10.40
C ILE A 186 -4.70 -6.58 10.42
N GLN A 187 -4.14 -6.43 11.61
CA GLN A 187 -2.86 -5.74 11.82
C GLN A 187 -1.78 -6.64 12.44
N ALA A 188 -2.15 -7.81 12.92
CA ALA A 188 -1.22 -8.80 13.44
C ALA A 188 -1.73 -10.22 13.15
N CYS A 189 -0.80 -11.16 13.02
CA CYS A 189 -1.11 -12.57 12.80
C CYS A 189 -0.32 -13.44 13.77
N VAL A 190 -1.00 -14.40 14.42
CA VAL A 190 -0.42 -15.41 15.31
C VAL A 190 -0.50 -16.75 14.61
N ILE A 191 0.64 -17.29 14.19
CA ILE A 191 0.75 -18.58 13.52
C ILE A 191 1.16 -19.62 14.56
N ARG A 192 0.38 -20.70 14.66
CA ARG A 192 0.67 -21.82 15.56
C ARG A 192 1.02 -23.07 14.75
N TYR A 193 1.37 -24.16 15.42
CA TYR A 193 1.90 -25.38 14.80
C TYR A 193 0.85 -26.30 14.17
N GLY A 194 -0.46 -26.11 14.46
CA GLY A 194 -1.55 -26.96 13.97
C GLY A 194 -2.14 -26.55 12.60
N VAL A 195 -1.40 -25.82 11.77
CA VAL A 195 -1.89 -25.25 10.51
C VAL A 195 -2.12 -26.34 9.45
N LEU A 196 -3.34 -26.38 8.90
CA LEU A 196 -3.65 -27.21 7.72
C LEU A 196 -3.25 -26.46 6.44
N TYR A 197 -2.98 -27.20 5.34
CA TYR A 197 -2.68 -26.53 4.07
C TYR A 197 -3.94 -26.04 3.35
N LYS A 198 -4.89 -26.96 3.11
CA LYS A 198 -6.10 -26.67 2.30
C LYS A 198 -7.24 -26.12 3.13
N SER A 199 -7.97 -25.16 2.54
CA SER A 199 -9.23 -24.67 3.06
C SER A 199 -10.39 -25.59 2.68
N ASN A 200 -11.31 -25.81 3.64
CA ASN A 200 -12.59 -26.44 3.38
C ASN A 200 -13.69 -25.43 2.94
N ASN A 201 -13.39 -24.15 2.91
CA ASN A 201 -14.35 -23.06 2.74
C ASN A 201 -14.33 -22.44 1.33
N ILE A 202 -13.43 -22.89 0.44
CA ILE A 202 -13.32 -22.35 -0.91
C ILE A 202 -14.47 -22.84 -1.77
N ASN A 203 -15.30 -21.90 -2.20
CA ASN A 203 -16.45 -22.14 -3.07
C ASN A 203 -16.45 -21.21 -4.29
N ASN A 204 -17.46 -21.33 -5.15
CA ASN A 204 -17.59 -20.54 -6.38
C ASN A 204 -17.72 -19.03 -6.13
N VAL A 205 -18.17 -18.59 -4.94
CA VAL A 205 -18.28 -17.17 -4.58
C VAL A 205 -16.89 -16.57 -4.32
N ILE A 206 -16.02 -17.32 -3.64
CA ILE A 206 -14.69 -16.86 -3.23
C ILE A 206 -13.65 -17.02 -4.35
N LYS A 207 -13.72 -18.08 -5.14
CA LYS A 207 -12.75 -18.39 -6.22
C LYS A 207 -12.39 -17.22 -7.14
N PRO A 208 -13.34 -16.41 -7.63
CA PRO A 208 -13.01 -15.29 -8.51
C PRO A 208 -12.07 -14.25 -7.87
N PHE A 209 -12.06 -14.15 -6.54
CA PHE A 209 -11.28 -13.15 -5.80
C PHE A 209 -9.90 -13.67 -5.33
N ILE A 210 -9.69 -15.00 -5.34
CA ILE A 210 -8.50 -15.62 -4.69
C ILE A 210 -7.69 -16.54 -5.60
N ALA A 211 -7.76 -16.33 -6.91
CA ALA A 211 -7.04 -17.20 -7.86
C ALA A 211 -5.54 -17.35 -7.54
N GLN A 212 -4.87 -16.31 -7.08
CA GLN A 212 -3.45 -16.35 -6.68
C GLN A 212 -3.19 -17.26 -5.49
N VAL A 213 -4.05 -17.21 -4.46
CA VAL A 213 -3.92 -18.07 -3.27
C VAL A 213 -4.14 -19.53 -3.60
N LEU A 214 -5.10 -19.82 -4.51
CA LEU A 214 -5.39 -21.18 -4.94
C LEU A 214 -4.24 -21.82 -5.72
N ASN A 215 -3.47 -21.02 -6.44
CA ASN A 215 -2.35 -21.47 -7.29
C ASN A 215 -1.01 -21.49 -6.53
N TYR A 216 -0.99 -21.13 -5.24
CA TYR A 216 0.23 -21.21 -4.44
C TYR A 216 0.66 -22.67 -4.33
N LYS A 217 1.84 -23.00 -4.88
CA LYS A 217 2.39 -24.35 -4.85
C LYS A 217 3.18 -24.54 -3.55
N PHE A 218 2.78 -25.51 -2.79
CA PHE A 218 3.51 -25.97 -1.61
C PHE A 218 4.50 -27.06 -2.04
N ASP A 219 5.79 -26.88 -1.74
CA ASP A 219 6.81 -27.90 -1.94
C ASP A 219 6.97 -28.70 -0.64
N GLU A 220 6.36 -29.90 -0.61
CA GLU A 220 6.44 -30.82 0.54
C GLU A 220 7.88 -31.30 0.80
N ASN A 221 8.77 -31.23 -0.19
CA ASN A 221 10.16 -31.67 -0.08
C ASN A 221 11.10 -30.57 0.45
N SER A 222 10.60 -29.37 0.68
CA SER A 222 11.43 -28.22 1.13
C SER A 222 11.99 -28.37 2.55
N GLY A 223 11.56 -29.38 3.33
CA GLY A 223 11.94 -29.57 4.73
C GLY A 223 11.45 -28.49 5.70
N ARG A 224 10.68 -27.51 5.20
CA ARG A 224 10.13 -26.40 5.99
C ARG A 224 8.73 -26.71 6.48
N THR A 225 8.39 -26.26 7.69
CA THR A 225 7.04 -26.42 8.22
C THR A 225 6.04 -25.51 7.49
N ILE A 226 4.78 -25.93 7.38
CA ILE A 226 3.69 -25.13 6.78
C ILE A 226 3.61 -23.75 7.44
N SER A 227 3.81 -23.67 8.75
CA SER A 227 3.74 -22.41 9.52
C SER A 227 4.84 -21.43 9.12
N VAL A 228 6.06 -21.89 8.85
CA VAL A 228 7.18 -21.07 8.39
C VAL A 228 6.91 -20.52 6.98
N LEU A 229 6.46 -21.42 6.08
CA LEU A 229 6.07 -21.02 4.71
C LEU A 229 4.90 -20.05 4.70
N LEU A 230 3.97 -20.19 5.65
CA LEU A 230 2.89 -19.22 5.83
C LEU A 230 3.42 -17.86 6.25
N GLY A 231 4.38 -17.80 7.16
CA GLY A 231 5.04 -16.55 7.56
C GLY A 231 5.70 -15.84 6.38
N GLU A 232 6.42 -16.57 5.53
CA GLU A 232 7.01 -16.05 4.29
C GLU A 232 5.94 -15.53 3.31
N ALA A 233 4.86 -16.28 3.12
CA ALA A 233 3.76 -15.90 2.23
C ALA A 233 3.04 -14.63 2.73
N ILE A 234 2.82 -14.52 4.05
CA ILE A 234 2.22 -13.32 4.66
C ILE A 234 3.11 -12.11 4.45
N LYS A 235 4.42 -12.23 4.68
CA LYS A 235 5.35 -11.11 4.48
C LYS A 235 5.43 -10.65 3.02
N LYS A 236 5.28 -11.57 2.07
CA LYS A 236 5.14 -11.20 0.65
C LYS A 236 3.84 -10.45 0.37
N LEU A 237 2.73 -10.88 0.99
CA LEU A 237 1.39 -10.32 0.74
C LEU A 237 1.14 -9.01 1.50
N ARG A 238 1.44 -9.00 2.80
CA ARG A 238 1.18 -7.91 3.75
C ARG A 238 2.41 -7.69 4.65
N PRO A 239 3.52 -7.11 4.15
CA PRO A 239 4.79 -6.99 4.87
C PRO A 239 4.72 -6.13 6.13
N GLU A 240 3.72 -5.24 6.21
CA GLU A 240 3.50 -4.34 7.34
C GLU A 240 2.96 -5.04 8.60
N LEU A 241 2.44 -6.28 8.47
CA LEU A 241 1.84 -6.99 9.61
C LEU A 241 2.89 -7.48 10.60
N ASP A 242 2.55 -7.43 11.89
CA ASP A 242 3.33 -8.09 12.93
C ASP A 242 3.00 -9.59 12.95
N LEU A 243 4.03 -10.43 12.86
CA LEU A 243 3.89 -11.88 12.87
C LEU A 243 4.44 -12.46 14.16
N TYR A 244 3.63 -13.29 14.81
CA TYR A 244 3.98 -14.06 16.01
C TYR A 244 3.92 -15.54 15.68
N TYR A 245 4.96 -16.29 16.08
CA TYR A 245 5.02 -17.71 15.81
C TYR A 245 5.06 -18.51 17.10
N VAL A 246 4.17 -19.47 17.25
CA VAL A 246 4.15 -20.44 18.34
C VAL A 246 4.57 -21.79 17.77
N THR A 247 5.73 -22.30 18.17
CA THR A 247 6.32 -23.53 17.64
C THR A 247 6.54 -24.57 18.74
N ASP A 248 6.39 -25.83 18.40
CA ASP A 248 6.80 -26.99 19.23
C ASP A 248 8.21 -27.51 18.88
N THR A 249 8.78 -27.02 17.79
CA THR A 249 10.13 -27.36 17.34
C THR A 249 11.16 -26.44 17.99
N PRO A 250 12.30 -26.97 18.49
CA PRO A 250 13.38 -26.14 19.01
C PRO A 250 13.86 -25.11 17.99
N VAL A 251 14.06 -23.86 18.43
CA VAL A 251 14.48 -22.74 17.58
C VAL A 251 15.78 -23.04 16.83
N ASN A 252 16.68 -23.83 17.44
CA ASN A 252 17.94 -24.29 16.82
C ASN A 252 17.75 -25.16 15.59
N GLY A 253 16.54 -25.69 15.35
CA GLY A 253 16.20 -26.47 14.15
C GLY A 253 15.58 -25.66 13.02
N LEU A 254 15.37 -24.35 13.22
CA LEU A 254 14.82 -23.44 12.22
C LEU A 254 15.94 -22.62 11.60
N SER A 255 15.88 -22.40 10.27
CA SER A 255 16.88 -21.56 9.60
C SER A 255 16.74 -20.09 10.04
N ASP A 256 17.87 -19.39 10.20
CA ASP A 256 17.89 -17.97 10.58
C ASP A 256 17.06 -17.09 9.62
N SER A 257 17.09 -17.39 8.33
CA SER A 257 16.30 -16.67 7.31
C SER A 257 14.77 -16.82 7.50
N ALA A 258 14.32 -17.99 7.97
CA ALA A 258 12.91 -18.22 8.25
C ALA A 258 12.43 -17.46 9.51
N LEU A 259 13.31 -17.31 10.48
CA LEU A 259 13.02 -16.64 11.75
C LEU A 259 12.90 -15.12 11.61
N GLN A 260 13.59 -14.52 10.65
CA GLN A 260 13.57 -13.06 10.40
C GLN A 260 12.18 -12.50 10.03
N ASN A 261 11.29 -13.37 9.54
CA ASN A 261 9.93 -12.95 9.20
C ASN A 261 9.03 -12.72 10.42
N PHE A 262 9.43 -13.22 11.61
CA PHE A 262 8.61 -13.16 12.80
C PHE A 262 9.08 -12.06 13.77
N THR A 263 8.13 -11.28 14.24
CA THR A 263 8.36 -10.24 15.26
C THR A 263 8.77 -10.88 16.59
N ARG A 264 8.17 -12.02 16.93
CA ARG A 264 8.48 -12.81 18.11
C ARG A 264 8.10 -14.28 17.94
N ILE A 265 8.85 -15.16 18.62
CA ILE A 265 8.64 -16.62 18.61
C ILE A 265 8.42 -17.10 20.04
N PHE A 266 7.38 -17.92 20.22
CA PHE A 266 7.05 -18.58 21.46
C PHE A 266 7.31 -20.09 21.31
N TYR A 267 7.91 -20.72 22.33
CA TYR A 267 8.23 -22.14 22.28
C TYR A 267 7.22 -22.98 23.07
N ARG A 268 6.67 -24.00 22.44
CA ARG A 268 5.68 -24.98 22.91
C ARG A 268 4.32 -24.42 23.29
N LYS A 269 4.27 -23.34 24.05
CA LYS A 269 3.02 -22.70 24.48
C LYS A 269 3.28 -21.21 24.66
N GLU A 270 2.38 -20.40 24.13
CA GLU A 270 2.36 -18.99 24.42
C GLU A 270 1.80 -18.72 25.81
N ASP A 271 2.46 -17.82 26.56
CA ASP A 271 1.81 -17.13 27.64
C ASP A 271 0.87 -16.09 27.07
N VAL A 272 -0.43 -16.21 27.39
CA VAL A 272 -1.48 -15.35 26.80
C VAL A 272 -1.26 -13.90 27.13
N GLN A 273 -0.77 -13.59 28.35
CA GLN A 273 -0.46 -12.22 28.76
C GLN A 273 0.75 -11.69 27.99
N GLU A 274 1.79 -12.50 27.85
CA GLU A 274 2.99 -12.12 27.11
C GLU A 274 2.69 -11.91 25.62
N LEU A 275 1.84 -12.75 25.03
CA LEU A 275 1.36 -12.61 23.66
C LEU A 275 0.54 -11.31 23.49
N HIS A 276 -0.42 -11.05 24.38
CA HIS A 276 -1.22 -9.83 24.38
C HIS A 276 -0.33 -8.57 24.42
N LEU A 277 0.61 -8.53 25.39
CA LEU A 277 1.54 -7.39 25.50
C LEU A 277 2.45 -7.25 24.28
N SER A 278 2.90 -8.36 23.69
CA SER A 278 3.72 -8.35 22.45
C SER A 278 2.95 -7.79 21.28
N ILE A 279 1.68 -8.16 21.10
CA ILE A 279 0.79 -7.61 20.06
C ILE A 279 0.64 -6.10 20.23
N LEU A 280 0.30 -5.65 21.46
CA LEU A 280 0.15 -4.20 21.73
C LEU A 280 1.45 -3.42 21.52
N MET A 281 2.60 -4.03 21.85
CA MET A 281 3.91 -3.39 21.67
C MET A 281 4.25 -3.24 20.18
N GLY A 282 4.04 -4.26 19.36
CA GLY A 282 4.25 -4.20 17.89
C GLY A 282 3.39 -3.09 17.27
N ILE A 283 2.10 -3.06 17.61
CA ILE A 283 1.20 -1.99 17.17
C ILE A 283 1.69 -0.61 17.61
N LYS A 284 2.11 -0.47 18.87
CA LYS A 284 2.61 0.80 19.43
C LYS A 284 3.89 1.28 18.72
N GLU A 285 4.80 0.39 18.38
CA GLU A 285 6.01 0.73 17.62
C GLU A 285 5.67 1.30 16.24
N ARG A 286 4.79 0.65 15.48
CA ARG A 286 4.32 1.14 14.17
C ARG A 286 3.53 2.45 14.28
N PHE A 287 2.75 2.61 15.36
CA PHE A 287 1.94 3.80 15.63
C PHE A 287 2.78 5.01 16.05
N ASN A 288 4.01 4.80 16.49
CA ASN A 288 4.88 5.87 16.96
C ASN A 288 5.16 6.91 15.87
N THR A 289 5.08 8.18 16.23
CA THR A 289 5.43 9.34 15.40
C THR A 289 6.43 10.21 16.18
N PRO A 290 7.72 9.84 16.16
CA PRO A 290 8.71 10.46 17.05
C PRO A 290 8.78 11.98 16.90
N PHE A 291 8.81 12.47 15.65
CA PHE A 291 8.92 13.91 15.39
C PHE A 291 7.62 14.67 15.69
N TYR A 292 6.48 14.17 15.20
CA TYR A 292 5.19 14.79 15.51
C TYR A 292 4.90 14.81 17.02
N THR A 293 5.21 13.72 17.72
CA THR A 293 5.02 13.65 19.17
C THR A 293 5.92 14.68 19.89
N ALA A 294 7.20 14.77 19.52
CA ALA A 294 8.12 15.74 20.08
C ALA A 294 7.65 17.19 19.83
N LEU A 295 7.18 17.50 18.61
CA LEU A 295 6.65 18.82 18.27
C LEU A 295 5.38 19.17 19.07
N LYS A 296 4.46 18.18 19.19
CA LYS A 296 3.24 18.33 20.02
C LYS A 296 3.56 18.56 21.48
N ASP A 297 4.53 17.84 22.02
CA ASP A 297 4.95 18.00 23.42
C ASP A 297 5.67 19.34 23.65
N TYR A 298 6.50 19.76 22.69
CA TYR A 298 7.09 21.10 22.69
C TYR A 298 6.02 22.20 22.72
N SER A 299 5.00 22.10 21.89
CA SER A 299 3.91 23.09 21.79
C SER A 299 3.14 23.28 23.12
N LYS A 300 3.11 22.24 23.98
CA LYS A 300 2.44 22.27 25.29
C LYS A 300 3.29 22.83 26.42
N LYS A 301 4.62 22.87 26.26
CA LYS A 301 5.52 23.36 27.30
C LYS A 301 5.36 24.87 27.47
N PRO A 302 5.34 25.40 28.68
CA PRO A 302 5.33 26.84 28.98
C PRO A 302 6.71 27.45 28.72
N THR A 303 7.16 27.46 27.48
CA THR A 303 8.51 27.92 27.11
C THR A 303 8.49 29.43 26.87
N GLY A 304 9.37 30.18 27.55
CA GLY A 304 9.65 31.55 27.22
C GLY A 304 10.39 31.69 25.90
N VAL A 305 10.08 32.73 25.14
CA VAL A 305 10.70 32.98 23.83
C VAL A 305 11.69 34.12 23.96
N PHE A 306 12.97 33.81 23.77
CA PHE A 306 14.08 34.77 23.84
C PHE A 306 14.88 34.85 22.54
N HIS A 307 14.35 34.32 21.45
CA HIS A 307 14.93 34.41 20.10
C HIS A 307 14.34 35.59 19.31
N ALA A 308 15.03 35.96 18.22
CA ALA A 308 14.68 37.15 17.41
C ALA A 308 13.43 36.99 16.52
N MET A 309 12.79 35.81 16.47
CA MET A 309 11.64 35.59 15.57
C MET A 309 10.36 36.22 16.12
N PRO A 310 9.74 37.15 15.37
CA PRO A 310 8.61 37.95 15.89
C PRO A 310 7.32 37.17 16.06
N VAL A 311 7.14 36.00 15.40
CA VAL A 311 5.95 35.16 15.59
C VAL A 311 5.80 34.72 17.06
N SER A 312 6.93 34.48 17.76
CA SER A 312 6.98 34.30 19.21
C SER A 312 5.88 33.37 19.75
N ARG A 313 5.75 32.16 19.16
CA ARG A 313 4.71 31.17 19.52
C ARG A 313 3.28 31.74 19.41
N GLY A 314 3.07 32.65 18.49
CA GLY A 314 1.79 33.31 18.22
C GLY A 314 1.51 34.57 19.03
N ASN A 315 2.40 34.99 19.94
CA ASN A 315 2.16 36.20 20.73
C ASN A 315 1.95 37.45 19.87
N SER A 316 2.72 37.63 18.79
CA SER A 316 2.57 38.76 17.88
C SER A 316 1.25 38.73 17.09
N VAL A 317 0.71 37.53 16.83
CA VAL A 317 -0.55 37.32 16.10
C VAL A 317 -1.74 37.59 17.03
N PHE A 318 -1.82 36.88 18.15
CA PHE A 318 -2.98 36.93 19.06
C PHE A 318 -3.07 38.21 19.91
N LYS A 319 -2.04 39.02 19.95
CA LYS A 319 -2.06 40.38 20.58
C LYS A 319 -2.24 41.51 19.60
N SER A 320 -2.25 41.21 18.32
CA SER A 320 -2.45 42.24 17.27
C SER A 320 -3.93 42.55 17.06
N ASN A 321 -4.25 43.82 16.90
CA ASN A 321 -5.59 44.22 16.45
C ASN A 321 -5.73 44.20 14.93
N TRP A 322 -4.70 43.80 14.19
CA TRP A 322 -4.66 43.88 12.72
C TRP A 322 -4.57 42.56 12.00
N ILE A 323 -4.16 41.50 12.72
CA ILE A 323 -3.93 40.14 12.16
C ILE A 323 -4.42 39.03 13.10
N ASP A 324 -5.32 39.31 14.03
CA ASP A 324 -5.92 38.34 14.93
C ASP A 324 -6.78 37.32 14.18
N ASP A 325 -7.44 37.73 13.09
CA ASP A 325 -8.15 36.87 12.16
C ASP A 325 -7.29 35.75 11.57
N PHE A 326 -6.00 36.05 11.32
CA PHE A 326 -5.04 35.02 10.91
C PHE A 326 -4.83 33.94 11.99
N GLY A 327 -4.79 34.36 13.24
CA GLY A 327 -4.72 33.48 14.39
C GLY A 327 -5.97 32.64 14.59
N GLU A 328 -7.15 33.24 14.42
CA GLU A 328 -8.44 32.57 14.50
C GLU A 328 -8.59 31.49 13.42
N PHE A 329 -8.23 31.84 12.17
CA PHE A 329 -8.35 30.94 11.02
C PHE A 329 -7.46 29.68 11.17
N TYR A 330 -6.19 29.83 11.52
CA TYR A 330 -5.25 28.70 11.63
C TYR A 330 -5.27 27.99 12.98
N GLY A 331 -5.78 28.63 14.00
CA GLY A 331 -5.81 28.10 15.35
C GLY A 331 -4.47 28.15 16.09
N ARG A 332 -4.54 28.22 17.41
CA ARG A 332 -3.40 28.45 18.29
C ARG A 332 -2.28 27.41 18.19
N ASN A 333 -2.63 26.14 17.93
CA ASN A 333 -1.66 25.06 17.90
C ASN A 333 -0.63 25.21 16.76
N LEU A 334 -1.03 25.77 15.61
CA LEU A 334 -0.10 26.03 14.52
C LEU A 334 1.04 26.95 14.97
N PHE A 335 0.68 28.06 15.63
CA PHE A 335 1.66 29.04 16.11
C PHE A 335 2.49 28.58 17.29
N LEU A 336 1.92 27.75 18.18
CA LEU A 336 2.66 27.13 19.27
C LEU A 336 3.72 26.12 18.78
N ALA A 337 3.45 25.49 17.62
CA ALA A 337 4.38 24.57 16.96
C ALA A 337 5.40 25.30 16.07
N GLU A 338 5.22 26.60 15.81
CA GLU A 338 6.17 27.39 15.03
C GLU A 338 7.43 27.66 15.85
N THR A 339 8.54 27.10 15.39
CA THR A 339 9.84 27.23 16.05
C THR A 339 10.96 27.08 15.02
N SER A 340 12.06 27.82 15.24
CA SER A 340 13.27 27.72 14.41
C SER A 340 14.34 26.86 15.02
N SER A 341 14.13 26.39 16.24
CA SER A 341 15.19 25.89 17.06
C SER A 341 15.09 24.38 17.31
N THR A 342 16.22 23.74 17.33
CA THR A 342 16.43 22.42 17.92
C THR A 342 16.29 22.42 19.44
N THR A 343 16.08 23.58 20.05
CA THR A 343 15.88 23.77 21.47
C THR A 343 14.65 23.00 21.96
N GLY A 344 14.76 22.35 23.11
CA GLY A 344 13.65 21.61 23.69
C GLY A 344 13.45 20.19 23.13
N GLY A 345 14.43 19.63 22.45
CA GLY A 345 14.45 18.25 22.00
C GLY A 345 13.88 18.02 20.59
N LEU A 346 13.82 19.08 19.78
CA LEU A 346 13.54 18.99 18.34
C LEU A 346 14.87 18.98 17.58
N ASP A 347 14.90 18.27 16.44
CA ASP A 347 16.08 18.13 15.60
C ASP A 347 16.19 19.22 14.53
N SER A 348 17.41 19.42 14.06
CA SER A 348 17.68 20.10 12.79
C SER A 348 17.40 19.14 11.61
N LEU A 349 16.75 19.63 10.55
CA LEU A 349 16.53 18.84 9.34
C LEU A 349 17.86 18.49 8.66
N LEU A 350 18.84 19.38 8.73
CA LEU A 350 20.14 19.20 8.05
C LEU A 350 21.05 18.18 8.77
N GLN A 351 20.94 18.06 10.10
CA GLN A 351 21.72 17.13 10.91
C GLN A 351 20.83 16.45 11.97
N PRO A 352 19.92 15.57 11.55
CA PRO A 352 19.01 14.93 12.49
C PRO A 352 19.73 13.91 13.36
N THR A 353 19.56 14.02 14.67
CA THR A 353 20.17 13.12 15.67
C THR A 353 19.16 12.52 16.65
N GLY A 354 17.98 13.08 16.77
CA GLY A 354 16.95 12.72 17.74
C GLY A 354 15.63 12.26 17.09
N PRO A 355 14.50 12.92 17.41
CA PRO A 355 13.17 12.46 16.96
C PRO A 355 12.99 12.50 15.45
N LEU A 356 13.62 13.44 14.73
CA LEU A 356 13.53 13.49 13.28
C LEU A 356 14.28 12.33 12.62
N LYS A 357 15.49 12.00 13.11
CA LYS A 357 16.23 10.82 12.64
C LYS A 357 15.42 9.54 12.85
N LYS A 358 14.78 9.39 14.00
CA LYS A 358 13.92 8.24 14.29
C LYS A 358 12.72 8.19 13.34
N ALA A 359 12.10 9.33 13.01
CA ALA A 359 10.99 9.40 12.05
C ALA A 359 11.45 8.99 10.65
N GLN A 360 12.64 9.44 10.19
CA GLN A 360 13.23 9.03 8.92
C GLN A 360 13.57 7.52 8.89
N GLN A 361 14.08 6.96 9.98
CA GLN A 361 14.32 5.51 10.10
C GLN A 361 13.03 4.69 10.02
N LEU A 362 11.95 5.14 10.67
CA LEU A 362 10.64 4.50 10.55
C LEU A 362 10.08 4.61 9.13
N ALA A 363 10.34 5.72 8.43
CA ALA A 363 9.98 5.87 7.02
C ALA A 363 10.80 4.91 6.14
N SER A 364 12.11 4.77 6.36
CA SER A 364 12.94 3.79 5.65
C SER A 364 12.38 2.38 5.78
N LYS A 365 12.02 1.97 6.99
CA LYS A 365 11.41 0.66 7.26
C LYS A 365 10.06 0.51 6.54
N ALA A 366 9.23 1.57 6.51
CA ALA A 366 7.91 1.53 5.89
C ALA A 366 7.97 1.40 4.36
N PHE A 367 8.92 2.07 3.72
CA PHE A 367 9.07 2.11 2.27
C PHE A 367 10.10 1.11 1.71
N GLY A 368 10.78 0.34 2.58
CA GLY A 368 11.76 -0.66 2.17
C GLY A 368 13.08 -0.08 1.65
N SER A 369 13.45 1.13 2.08
CA SER A 369 14.72 1.78 1.72
C SER A 369 15.79 1.56 2.79
N ARG A 370 17.06 1.72 2.44
CA ARG A 370 18.17 1.76 3.42
C ARG A 370 18.18 3.09 4.18
N HIS A 371 17.97 4.20 3.45
CA HIS A 371 17.84 5.53 4.04
C HIS A 371 16.64 6.26 3.48
N THR A 372 16.03 7.11 4.29
CA THR A 372 14.98 8.04 3.87
C THR A 372 15.28 9.43 4.43
N PHE A 373 15.23 10.43 3.57
CA PHE A 373 15.41 11.83 3.93
C PHE A 373 14.13 12.61 3.67
N PHE A 374 13.71 13.42 4.64
CA PHE A 374 12.54 14.28 4.51
C PHE A 374 12.91 15.58 3.82
N ALA A 375 12.05 16.07 2.94
CA ALA A 375 12.21 17.36 2.28
C ALA A 375 10.94 18.19 2.40
N THR A 376 11.11 19.50 2.61
CA THR A 376 10.01 20.45 2.84
C THR A 376 9.70 21.33 1.63
N ASN A 377 10.42 21.17 0.51
CA ASN A 377 10.26 21.99 -0.68
C ASN A 377 9.82 21.17 -1.90
N GLY A 378 9.15 20.03 -1.66
CA GLY A 378 8.58 19.15 -2.68
C GLY A 378 9.61 18.32 -3.43
N THR A 379 9.13 17.40 -4.26
CA THR A 379 9.99 16.53 -5.08
C THR A 379 10.87 17.30 -6.06
N SER A 380 10.48 18.50 -6.45
CA SER A 380 11.35 19.39 -7.26
C SER A 380 12.70 19.66 -6.59
N THR A 381 12.71 19.81 -5.26
CA THR A 381 13.95 19.93 -4.49
C THR A 381 14.62 18.57 -4.30
N SER A 382 13.86 17.53 -4.02
CA SER A 382 14.39 16.17 -3.87
C SER A 382 15.14 15.71 -5.12
N ASN A 383 14.61 15.98 -6.30
CA ASN A 383 15.28 15.68 -7.59
C ASN A 383 16.59 16.45 -7.75
N LYS A 384 16.64 17.73 -7.36
CA LYS A 384 17.87 18.54 -7.41
C LYS A 384 18.93 18.00 -6.46
N ILE A 385 18.54 17.62 -5.25
CA ILE A 385 19.46 17.04 -4.26
C ILE A 385 20.12 15.77 -4.80
N VAL A 386 19.32 14.81 -5.31
CA VAL A 386 19.86 13.56 -5.83
C VAL A 386 20.78 13.79 -7.02
N LEU A 387 20.34 14.62 -7.98
CA LEU A 387 21.14 14.90 -9.16
C LEU A 387 22.47 15.59 -8.82
N GLN A 388 22.44 16.63 -7.98
CA GLN A 388 23.67 17.33 -7.60
C GLN A 388 24.59 16.45 -6.74
N ALA A 389 24.06 15.52 -5.97
CA ALA A 389 24.87 14.59 -5.18
C ALA A 389 25.58 13.53 -6.01
N MET A 390 24.96 13.13 -7.13
CA MET A 390 25.38 11.94 -7.88
C MET A 390 26.10 12.27 -9.19
N ILE A 391 25.92 13.46 -9.73
CA ILE A 391 26.38 13.86 -11.06
C ILE A 391 27.51 14.88 -10.95
N GLU A 392 28.56 14.65 -11.70
CA GLU A 392 29.68 15.57 -11.87
C GLU A 392 29.58 16.27 -13.24
N PRO A 393 30.25 17.43 -13.44
CA PRO A 393 30.33 18.07 -14.74
C PRO A 393 30.84 17.07 -15.80
N ASP A 394 30.25 17.12 -17.00
CA ASP A 394 30.51 16.24 -18.13
C ASP A 394 30.02 14.79 -18.03
N ASP A 395 29.41 14.36 -16.92
CA ASP A 395 28.69 13.09 -16.85
C ASP A 395 27.52 13.08 -17.83
N LEU A 396 27.23 11.90 -18.39
CA LEU A 396 26.06 11.67 -19.25
C LEU A 396 24.89 11.17 -18.42
N VAL A 397 23.76 11.83 -18.55
CA VAL A 397 22.47 11.44 -17.93
C VAL A 397 21.46 11.09 -19.03
N LEU A 398 20.95 9.86 -19.01
CA LEU A 398 19.86 9.44 -19.87
C LEU A 398 18.53 9.76 -19.18
N ILE A 399 17.66 10.48 -19.87
CA ILE A 399 16.43 10.96 -19.25
C ILE A 399 15.27 10.98 -20.24
N ASP A 400 14.09 10.59 -19.76
CA ASP A 400 12.84 10.76 -20.49
C ASP A 400 12.63 12.24 -20.86
N ARG A 401 12.39 12.51 -22.13
CA ARG A 401 12.14 13.86 -22.64
C ARG A 401 10.94 14.53 -21.98
N ASP A 402 9.93 13.74 -21.63
CA ASP A 402 8.67 14.20 -21.01
C ASP A 402 8.73 14.20 -19.45
N CYS A 403 9.92 14.23 -18.89
CA CYS A 403 10.12 14.29 -17.44
C CYS A 403 9.70 15.63 -16.83
N HIS A 404 9.51 15.66 -15.51
CA HIS A 404 9.20 16.88 -14.78
C HIS A 404 10.32 17.93 -14.91
N LYS A 405 9.95 19.21 -15.09
CA LYS A 405 10.86 20.35 -15.30
C LYS A 405 12.01 20.45 -14.29
N SER A 406 11.81 19.97 -13.05
CA SER A 406 12.85 20.00 -12.01
C SER A 406 14.10 19.24 -12.39
N HIS A 407 13.98 18.17 -13.19
CA HIS A 407 15.13 17.39 -13.67
C HIS A 407 15.98 18.20 -14.63
N HIS A 408 15.37 18.91 -15.58
CA HIS A 408 16.10 19.78 -16.50
C HIS A 408 16.90 20.85 -15.77
N TYR A 409 16.27 21.54 -14.79
CA TYR A 409 16.99 22.52 -13.98
C TYR A 409 18.08 21.91 -13.11
N ALA A 410 17.84 20.71 -12.57
CA ALA A 410 18.85 20.01 -11.80
C ALA A 410 20.08 19.62 -12.63
N MET A 411 19.90 19.18 -13.88
CA MET A 411 20.99 18.88 -14.79
C MET A 411 21.80 20.12 -15.16
N VAL A 412 21.15 21.26 -15.39
CA VAL A 412 21.85 22.53 -15.60
C VAL A 412 22.70 22.90 -14.39
N LEU A 413 22.17 22.75 -13.17
CA LEU A 413 22.92 23.04 -11.94
C LEU A 413 24.09 22.10 -11.72
N ALA A 414 23.96 20.82 -12.11
CA ALA A 414 25.01 19.82 -11.98
C ALA A 414 26.06 19.87 -13.13
N GLY A 415 25.82 20.65 -14.19
CA GLY A 415 26.71 20.68 -15.36
C GLY A 415 26.70 19.38 -16.19
N ALA A 416 25.60 18.62 -16.11
CA ALA A 416 25.48 17.32 -16.78
C ALA A 416 25.27 17.46 -18.29
N ASN A 417 25.76 16.49 -19.05
CA ASN A 417 25.40 16.30 -20.46
C ASN A 417 24.17 15.40 -20.57
N VAL A 418 23.16 15.82 -21.32
CA VAL A 418 21.85 15.16 -21.40
C VAL A 418 21.75 14.32 -22.67
N VAL A 419 21.30 13.08 -22.49
CA VAL A 419 20.84 12.19 -23.57
C VAL A 419 19.35 11.95 -23.40
N TYR A 420 18.56 12.58 -24.25
CA TYR A 420 17.11 12.42 -24.21
C TYR A 420 16.67 11.05 -24.75
N LEU A 421 15.75 10.46 -24.04
CA LEU A 421 15.04 9.24 -24.40
C LEU A 421 13.67 9.62 -24.91
N ASP A 422 13.28 9.08 -26.06
CA ASP A 422 11.99 9.37 -26.67
C ASP A 422 10.95 8.33 -26.26
N SER A 423 9.84 8.80 -25.72
CA SER A 423 8.65 8.01 -25.40
C SER A 423 7.87 7.69 -26.68
N TYR A 424 7.13 6.58 -26.71
CA TYR A 424 6.28 6.27 -27.86
C TYR A 424 5.13 7.27 -27.98
N PRO A 425 4.75 7.71 -29.21
CA PRO A 425 3.67 8.66 -29.41
C PRO A 425 2.29 8.00 -29.31
N LEU A 426 1.34 8.71 -28.74
CA LEU A 426 -0.10 8.39 -28.73
C LEU A 426 -0.85 9.44 -29.55
N GLU A 427 -0.61 9.44 -30.87
CA GLU A 427 -1.05 10.51 -31.81
C GLU A 427 -2.54 10.81 -31.71
N LYS A 428 -3.38 9.78 -31.60
CA LYS A 428 -4.84 9.90 -31.50
C LYS A 428 -5.28 10.76 -30.30
N TYR A 429 -4.48 10.81 -29.26
CA TYR A 429 -4.81 11.52 -28.01
C TYR A 429 -3.93 12.74 -27.77
N SER A 430 -3.02 13.04 -28.71
CA SER A 430 -2.02 14.12 -28.57
C SER A 430 -1.20 14.01 -27.29
N MET A 431 -0.78 12.78 -26.96
CA MET A 431 -0.03 12.43 -25.75
C MET A 431 1.24 11.66 -26.12
N TYR A 432 2.14 11.55 -25.17
CA TYR A 432 3.26 10.62 -25.18
C TYR A 432 3.02 9.51 -24.16
N GLY A 433 3.51 8.31 -24.47
CA GLY A 433 3.47 7.18 -23.57
C GLY A 433 4.71 7.13 -22.65
N ALA A 434 5.27 5.94 -22.48
CA ALA A 434 6.48 5.70 -21.72
C ALA A 434 7.69 5.47 -22.65
N VAL A 435 8.90 5.49 -22.11
CA VAL A 435 10.12 5.21 -22.87
C VAL A 435 10.33 3.69 -22.98
N PRO A 436 10.32 3.11 -24.19
CA PRO A 436 10.56 1.68 -24.37
C PRO A 436 11.96 1.28 -23.88
N LEU A 437 12.06 0.11 -23.25
CA LEU A 437 13.33 -0.43 -22.80
C LEU A 437 14.33 -0.62 -23.95
N THR A 438 13.84 -0.98 -25.14
CA THR A 438 14.63 -1.07 -26.37
C THR A 438 15.28 0.26 -26.74
N THR A 439 14.57 1.39 -26.56
CA THR A 439 15.13 2.74 -26.75
C THR A 439 16.25 3.04 -25.78
N ILE A 440 16.09 2.73 -24.50
CA ILE A 440 17.11 2.98 -23.46
C ILE A 440 18.35 2.12 -23.75
N LYS A 441 18.16 0.83 -24.01
CA LYS A 441 19.25 -0.10 -24.37
C LYS A 441 19.98 0.34 -25.64
N GLY A 442 19.23 0.72 -26.67
CA GLY A 442 19.81 1.21 -27.92
C GLY A 442 20.74 2.42 -27.71
N LYS A 443 20.32 3.37 -26.86
CA LYS A 443 21.18 4.53 -26.52
C LYS A 443 22.43 4.13 -25.75
N LEU A 444 22.34 3.21 -24.78
CA LEU A 444 23.51 2.71 -24.05
C LEU A 444 24.48 1.98 -24.96
N LEU A 445 23.97 1.17 -25.89
CA LEU A 445 24.83 0.46 -26.88
C LEU A 445 25.53 1.41 -27.85
N GLN A 446 24.81 2.41 -28.39
CA GLN A 446 25.39 3.47 -29.20
C GLN A 446 26.51 4.22 -28.45
N LEU A 447 26.32 4.54 -27.17
CA LEU A 447 27.34 5.18 -26.35
C LEU A 447 28.50 4.24 -26.05
N LYS A 448 28.28 2.94 -25.93
CA LYS A 448 29.34 1.93 -25.81
C LYS A 448 30.20 1.84 -27.07
N GLU A 449 29.56 1.77 -28.24
CA GLU A 449 30.26 1.77 -29.56
C GLU A 449 31.05 3.05 -29.78
N ALA A 450 30.54 4.19 -29.31
CA ALA A 450 31.21 5.48 -29.35
C ALA A 450 32.34 5.64 -28.30
N GLY A 451 32.63 4.62 -27.48
CA GLY A 451 33.60 4.68 -26.39
C GLY A 451 33.24 5.65 -25.24
N ARG A 452 31.99 5.97 -25.08
CA ARG A 452 31.48 6.95 -24.09
C ARG A 452 30.66 6.32 -22.97
N LEU A 453 30.56 4.99 -22.88
CA LEU A 453 29.75 4.31 -21.87
C LEU A 453 30.20 4.65 -20.43
N ASP A 454 31.51 4.84 -20.22
CA ASP A 454 32.06 5.19 -18.90
C ASP A 454 31.55 6.56 -18.40
N LYS A 455 31.22 7.46 -19.31
CA LYS A 455 30.61 8.76 -18.98
C LYS A 455 29.16 8.67 -18.56
N VAL A 456 28.46 7.58 -18.87
CA VAL A 456 27.07 7.40 -18.51
C VAL A 456 26.98 7.13 -17.01
N LYS A 457 26.37 8.04 -16.29
CA LYS A 457 26.25 7.95 -14.83
C LYS A 457 24.89 7.52 -14.35
N MET A 458 23.82 8.07 -14.94
CA MET A 458 22.47 7.92 -14.41
C MET A 458 21.43 7.76 -15.52
N VAL A 459 20.41 6.98 -15.19
CA VAL A 459 19.12 6.92 -15.93
C VAL A 459 18.01 7.47 -15.03
N ILE A 460 17.19 8.37 -15.59
CA ILE A 460 16.07 8.99 -14.88
C ILE A 460 14.78 8.66 -15.63
N LEU A 461 13.83 8.04 -14.94
CA LEU A 461 12.50 7.70 -15.46
C LEU A 461 11.41 8.08 -14.48
N THR A 462 10.25 8.48 -15.01
CA THR A 462 9.06 8.84 -14.21
C THR A 462 8.17 7.62 -14.00
N ASN A 463 8.07 7.14 -12.77
CA ASN A 463 7.28 5.96 -12.40
C ASN A 463 6.36 6.28 -11.21
N CYS A 464 5.09 6.38 -11.35
CA CYS A 464 4.14 6.34 -12.46
C CYS A 464 4.12 7.69 -13.23
N THR A 465 3.89 7.65 -14.55
CA THR A 465 3.67 8.88 -15.32
C THR A 465 2.36 9.57 -14.90
N PHE A 466 2.17 10.82 -15.30
CA PHE A 466 0.95 11.56 -14.98
C PHE A 466 -0.32 10.85 -15.48
N ASP A 467 -0.23 10.23 -16.67
CA ASP A 467 -1.34 9.53 -17.31
C ASP A 467 -1.52 8.09 -16.81
N GLY A 468 -0.66 7.63 -15.93
CA GLY A 468 -0.81 6.37 -15.23
C GLY A 468 0.01 5.20 -15.77
N LEU A 469 1.01 5.45 -16.63
CA LEU A 469 1.88 4.39 -17.11
C LEU A 469 2.93 4.03 -16.06
N VAL A 470 3.06 2.73 -15.79
CA VAL A 470 3.96 2.18 -14.78
C VAL A 470 4.93 1.21 -15.43
N TYR A 471 6.22 1.43 -15.21
CA TYR A 471 7.31 0.62 -15.75
C TYR A 471 7.44 -0.74 -15.05
N ASN A 472 7.96 -1.72 -15.77
CA ASN A 472 8.53 -2.92 -15.17
C ASN A 472 9.95 -2.60 -14.67
N VAL A 473 10.03 -2.09 -13.43
CA VAL A 473 11.29 -1.62 -12.82
C VAL A 473 12.34 -2.73 -12.75
N GLU A 474 11.92 -3.97 -12.44
CA GLU A 474 12.84 -5.12 -12.39
C GLU A 474 13.47 -5.39 -13.74
N LYS A 475 12.65 -5.41 -14.81
CA LYS A 475 13.14 -5.65 -16.18
C LYS A 475 14.07 -4.54 -16.63
N VAL A 476 13.66 -3.27 -16.42
CA VAL A 476 14.50 -2.11 -16.79
C VAL A 476 15.84 -2.15 -16.08
N MET A 477 15.86 -2.29 -14.75
CA MET A 477 17.11 -2.30 -13.99
C MET A 477 17.99 -3.49 -14.35
N SER A 478 17.43 -4.70 -14.44
CA SER A 478 18.21 -5.90 -14.74
C SER A 478 18.88 -5.83 -16.11
N GLU A 479 18.15 -5.42 -17.16
CA GLU A 479 18.70 -5.38 -18.51
C GLU A 479 19.72 -4.25 -18.72
N LEU A 480 19.53 -3.10 -18.05
CA LEU A 480 20.49 -2.00 -18.14
C LEU A 480 21.77 -2.29 -17.32
N LEU A 481 21.66 -2.94 -16.16
CA LEU A 481 22.80 -3.37 -15.35
C LEU A 481 23.63 -4.46 -16.04
N ALA A 482 23.05 -5.25 -16.94
CA ALA A 482 23.80 -6.18 -17.78
C ALA A 482 24.74 -5.45 -18.78
N ILE A 483 24.40 -4.22 -19.17
CA ILE A 483 25.21 -3.37 -20.06
C ILE A 483 26.23 -2.54 -19.29
N LYS A 484 25.76 -1.90 -18.19
CA LYS A 484 26.55 -1.03 -17.30
C LYS A 484 26.29 -1.36 -15.83
N PRO A 485 27.14 -2.19 -15.21
CA PRO A 485 26.87 -2.75 -13.87
C PRO A 485 26.83 -1.75 -12.70
N ASP A 486 27.40 -0.56 -12.87
CA ASP A 486 27.48 0.51 -11.86
C ASP A 486 26.54 1.70 -12.15
N LEU A 487 25.55 1.50 -13.00
CA LEU A 487 24.58 2.50 -13.39
C LEU A 487 23.71 2.95 -12.20
N VAL A 488 23.56 4.26 -12.03
CA VAL A 488 22.68 4.85 -11.01
C VAL A 488 21.27 5.02 -11.59
N PHE A 489 20.27 4.68 -10.83
CA PHE A 489 18.87 4.88 -11.20
C PHE A 489 18.23 5.94 -10.31
N LEU A 490 17.58 6.91 -10.93
CA LEU A 490 16.65 7.82 -10.25
C LEU A 490 15.24 7.58 -10.81
N TRP A 491 14.38 7.05 -9.95
CA TRP A 491 12.95 6.88 -10.22
C TRP A 491 12.17 8.05 -9.63
N ASP A 492 11.60 8.89 -10.49
CA ASP A 492 10.66 9.92 -10.05
C ASP A 492 9.31 9.28 -9.79
N GLU A 493 9.08 8.93 -8.54
CA GLU A 493 7.84 8.32 -8.03
C GLU A 493 6.93 9.38 -7.37
N ALA A 494 6.96 10.64 -7.84
CA ALA A 494 6.19 11.74 -7.26
C ALA A 494 4.68 11.48 -7.18
N TRP A 495 4.13 10.66 -8.06
CA TRP A 495 2.72 10.25 -8.07
C TRP A 495 2.50 8.82 -7.56
N PHE A 496 3.51 8.16 -7.01
CA PHE A 496 3.49 6.72 -6.75
C PHE A 496 3.84 6.33 -5.30
N ALA A 497 3.84 7.28 -4.35
CA ALA A 497 4.19 7.01 -2.95
C ALA A 497 3.27 5.97 -2.27
N PHE A 498 2.02 5.86 -2.69
CA PHE A 498 1.06 4.87 -2.17
C PHE A 498 1.36 3.43 -2.59
N ALA A 499 2.12 3.23 -3.65
CA ALA A 499 2.32 1.94 -4.31
C ALA A 499 3.01 0.88 -3.42
N ALA A 500 3.82 1.30 -2.46
CA ALA A 500 4.51 0.40 -1.54
C ALA A 500 3.55 -0.40 -0.63
N PHE A 501 2.28 0.01 -0.52
CA PHE A 501 1.34 -0.50 0.48
C PHE A 501 0.30 -1.49 -0.06
N THR A 502 0.40 -1.90 -1.31
CA THR A 502 -0.35 -3.05 -1.86
C THR A 502 0.54 -4.01 -2.59
N ASN A 503 0.18 -5.29 -2.59
CA ASN A 503 1.01 -6.32 -3.19
C ASN A 503 1.18 -6.14 -4.71
N THR A 504 0.13 -5.72 -5.41
CA THR A 504 0.17 -5.51 -6.86
C THR A 504 1.13 -4.39 -7.23
N TYR A 505 0.95 -3.22 -6.64
CA TYR A 505 1.74 -2.04 -7.00
C TYR A 505 3.19 -2.11 -6.54
N LYS A 506 3.45 -2.65 -5.34
CA LYS A 506 4.78 -2.64 -4.74
C LYS A 506 5.82 -3.37 -5.61
N GLN A 507 5.39 -4.36 -6.41
CA GLN A 507 6.25 -5.08 -7.36
C GLN A 507 6.76 -4.21 -8.51
N ARG A 508 6.28 -2.98 -8.63
CA ARG A 508 6.70 -1.98 -9.61
C ARG A 508 7.38 -0.78 -8.97
N THR A 509 7.63 -0.78 -7.65
CA THR A 509 8.31 0.32 -6.95
C THR A 509 9.82 0.12 -6.93
N ALA A 510 10.55 1.23 -6.98
CA ALA A 510 12.01 1.21 -7.05
C ALA A 510 12.67 0.55 -5.84
N MET A 511 12.22 0.86 -4.63
CA MET A 511 12.84 0.35 -3.40
C MET A 511 12.63 -1.15 -3.22
N PHE A 512 11.40 -1.64 -3.44
CA PHE A 512 11.11 -3.07 -3.36
C PHE A 512 11.90 -3.89 -4.39
N ILE A 513 12.01 -3.37 -5.61
CA ILE A 513 12.78 -4.06 -6.66
C ILE A 513 14.28 -4.01 -6.38
N ALA A 514 14.82 -2.92 -5.85
CA ALA A 514 16.23 -2.86 -5.46
C ALA A 514 16.58 -3.93 -4.44
N ASP A 515 15.76 -4.10 -3.41
CA ASP A 515 15.92 -5.14 -2.39
C ASP A 515 15.83 -6.56 -2.98
N LYS A 516 14.81 -6.81 -3.80
CA LYS A 516 14.61 -8.08 -4.51
C LYS A 516 15.81 -8.44 -5.42
N LEU A 517 16.34 -7.46 -6.16
CA LEU A 517 17.48 -7.68 -7.04
C LEU A 517 18.78 -7.91 -6.26
N HIS A 518 18.94 -7.24 -5.12
CA HIS A 518 20.05 -7.50 -4.21
C HIS A 518 20.07 -8.95 -3.73
N GLU A 519 18.96 -9.44 -3.19
CA GLU A 519 18.83 -10.84 -2.79
C GLU A 519 19.11 -11.80 -3.96
N LYS A 520 18.54 -11.50 -5.14
CA LYS A 520 18.70 -12.32 -6.34
C LYS A 520 20.17 -12.43 -6.76
N TYR A 521 20.88 -11.31 -6.92
CA TYR A 521 22.26 -11.30 -7.44
C TYR A 521 23.28 -11.89 -6.45
N HIS A 522 22.98 -11.88 -5.15
CA HIS A 522 23.83 -12.49 -4.13
C HIS A 522 23.54 -13.98 -3.93
N SER A 523 22.46 -14.53 -4.49
CA SER A 523 22.12 -15.94 -4.34
C SER A 523 23.07 -16.85 -5.14
N ASP A 524 23.38 -18.01 -4.57
CA ASP A 524 24.23 -19.03 -5.25
C ASP A 524 23.58 -19.54 -6.54
N ALA A 525 22.24 -19.68 -6.54
CA ALA A 525 21.49 -20.09 -7.72
C ALA A 525 21.69 -19.14 -8.90
N TYR A 526 21.64 -17.82 -8.64
CA TYR A 526 21.89 -16.83 -9.68
C TYR A 526 23.34 -16.85 -10.19
N LYS A 527 24.32 -16.99 -9.29
CA LYS A 527 25.74 -17.08 -9.66
C LYS A 527 26.03 -18.31 -10.52
N GLU A 528 25.42 -19.44 -10.21
CA GLU A 528 25.51 -20.66 -11.03
C GLU A 528 24.87 -20.48 -12.40
N GLU A 529 23.69 -19.89 -12.47
CA GLU A 529 22.99 -19.62 -13.72
C GLU A 529 23.80 -18.66 -14.61
N TYR A 530 24.33 -17.58 -14.04
CA TYR A 530 25.21 -16.65 -14.76
C TYR A 530 26.44 -17.35 -15.34
N LYS A 531 27.12 -18.20 -14.56
CA LYS A 531 28.28 -18.97 -15.03
C LYS A 531 27.91 -19.90 -16.21
N LYS A 532 26.75 -20.55 -16.15
CA LYS A 532 26.25 -21.40 -17.25
C LYS A 532 26.01 -20.59 -18.51
N GLN A 533 25.29 -19.48 -18.41
CA GLN A 533 25.00 -18.62 -19.56
C GLN A 533 26.27 -18.00 -20.15
N TYR A 534 27.18 -17.51 -19.30
CA TYR A 534 28.48 -16.96 -19.75
C TYR A 534 29.31 -17.99 -20.47
N SER A 535 29.38 -19.23 -19.99
CA SER A 535 30.13 -20.32 -20.65
C SER A 535 29.54 -20.71 -22.01
N LEU A 536 28.23 -20.59 -22.19
CA LEU A 536 27.55 -20.83 -23.47
C LEU A 536 27.82 -19.69 -24.47
N LEU A 537 27.86 -18.44 -24.00
CA LEU A 537 28.16 -17.27 -24.80
C LEU A 537 29.64 -17.25 -25.25
N ALA A 538 30.56 -17.60 -24.36
CA ALA A 538 31.98 -17.71 -24.65
C ALA A 538 32.33 -18.76 -25.72
N LYS A 539 31.48 -19.78 -25.89
CA LYS A 539 31.62 -20.81 -26.94
C LYS A 539 31.13 -20.34 -28.32
N LYS A 540 30.32 -19.27 -28.39
CA LYS A 540 29.87 -18.64 -29.64
C LYS A 540 30.80 -17.52 -30.04
N GLN A 541 32.07 -17.84 -30.34
CA GLN A 541 33.06 -16.86 -30.85
C GLN A 541 32.74 -16.49 -32.33
N THR A 542 31.97 -15.44 -32.49
CA THR A 542 32.00 -14.58 -33.68
C THR A 542 32.33 -13.19 -33.15
N GLY A 543 33.23 -12.43 -33.74
CA GLY A 543 33.80 -11.17 -33.23
C GLY A 543 32.80 -10.04 -32.88
N GLU A 544 31.58 -10.34 -32.52
CA GLU A 544 30.57 -9.43 -32.02
C GLU A 544 30.67 -9.28 -30.49
N ILE A 545 30.50 -8.07 -30.03
CA ILE A 545 30.42 -7.78 -28.57
C ILE A 545 29.19 -8.45 -28.01
N ILE A 546 29.37 -9.61 -27.38
CA ILE A 546 28.25 -10.31 -26.71
C ILE A 546 28.03 -9.67 -25.36
N ILE A 547 26.84 -9.08 -25.16
CA ILE A 547 26.38 -8.61 -23.86
C ILE A 547 25.61 -9.76 -23.24
N PRO A 548 26.00 -10.26 -22.04
CA PRO A 548 25.20 -11.21 -21.30
C PRO A 548 23.78 -10.63 -21.06
N GLY A 549 22.75 -11.42 -21.21
CA GLY A 549 21.37 -10.99 -20.88
C GLY A 549 21.13 -10.79 -19.37
N MET A 550 22.16 -11.08 -18.55
CA MET A 550 22.12 -11.01 -17.08
C MET A 550 23.28 -10.15 -16.57
N PRO A 551 23.06 -9.32 -15.52
CA PRO A 551 24.13 -8.63 -14.82
C PRO A 551 25.19 -9.56 -14.25
N ASP A 552 26.45 -9.16 -14.33
CA ASP A 552 27.58 -9.86 -13.71
C ASP A 552 27.48 -9.73 -12.17
N PRO A 553 27.26 -10.82 -11.41
CA PRO A 553 27.06 -10.77 -9.95
C PRO A 553 28.28 -10.23 -9.18
N GLU A 554 29.50 -10.31 -9.75
CA GLU A 554 30.69 -9.79 -9.09
C GLU A 554 30.94 -8.29 -9.35
N LYS A 555 30.30 -7.73 -10.39
CA LYS A 555 30.49 -6.33 -10.81
C LYS A 555 29.28 -5.45 -10.52
N VAL A 556 28.11 -6.03 -10.51
CA VAL A 556 26.87 -5.28 -10.36
C VAL A 556 26.82 -4.57 -9.01
N LYS A 557 26.42 -3.29 -9.05
CA LYS A 557 26.17 -2.46 -7.88
C LYS A 557 24.79 -1.85 -8.00
N LEU A 558 23.93 -2.16 -7.04
CA LEU A 558 22.61 -1.56 -6.97
C LEU A 558 22.72 -0.17 -6.37
N ARG A 559 22.41 0.85 -7.17
CA ARG A 559 22.47 2.26 -6.80
C ARG A 559 21.18 2.94 -7.21
N VAL A 560 20.16 2.88 -6.34
CA VAL A 560 18.78 3.23 -6.67
C VAL A 560 18.30 4.33 -5.74
N TYR A 561 17.75 5.37 -6.34
CA TYR A 561 17.15 6.51 -5.67
C TYR A 561 15.69 6.64 -6.13
N SER A 562 14.80 6.98 -5.21
CA SER A 562 13.41 7.30 -5.52
C SER A 562 13.01 8.60 -4.83
N THR A 563 12.30 9.45 -5.56
CA THR A 563 11.77 10.72 -5.02
C THR A 563 10.25 10.71 -5.05
N GLN A 564 9.63 10.97 -3.91
CA GLN A 564 8.19 10.87 -3.75
C GLN A 564 7.58 12.15 -3.21
N SER A 565 6.51 12.65 -3.86
CA SER A 565 5.69 13.74 -3.34
C SER A 565 4.64 13.16 -2.37
N THR A 566 5.02 13.06 -1.11
CA THR A 566 4.14 12.52 -0.06
C THR A 566 2.82 13.31 0.01
N HIS A 567 2.86 14.61 -0.23
CA HIS A 567 1.68 15.48 -0.24
C HIS A 567 0.70 15.27 -1.42
N LYS A 568 1.07 14.50 -2.47
CA LYS A 568 0.18 14.24 -3.62
C LYS A 568 -0.69 13.02 -3.42
N THR A 569 -0.16 12.00 -2.78
CA THR A 569 -0.79 10.68 -2.72
C THR A 569 -0.92 10.12 -1.30
N LEU A 570 -0.32 10.76 -0.30
CA LEU A 570 -0.45 10.43 1.11
C LEU A 570 -0.88 11.67 1.92
N SER A 571 -1.28 11.46 3.18
CA SER A 571 -1.74 12.54 4.06
C SER A 571 -0.58 13.32 4.65
N SER A 572 0.02 14.22 3.86
CA SER A 572 0.97 15.21 4.36
C SER A 572 0.66 16.60 3.82
N PHE A 573 1.18 17.62 4.46
CA PHE A 573 1.02 19.00 3.97
C PHE A 573 1.76 19.21 2.66
N ARG A 574 1.29 20.15 1.84
CA ARG A 574 1.95 20.53 0.58
C ARG A 574 3.43 20.80 0.81
N GLN A 575 4.25 20.51 -0.19
CA GLN A 575 5.71 20.56 -0.16
C GLN A 575 6.36 19.40 0.63
N GLY A 576 5.61 18.55 1.35
CA GLY A 576 6.14 17.34 1.95
C GLY A 576 6.60 16.33 0.89
N SER A 577 7.86 15.94 0.94
CA SER A 577 8.49 14.99 0.02
C SER A 577 9.46 14.09 0.78
N MET A 578 9.73 12.91 0.23
CA MET A 578 10.75 11.97 0.73
C MET A 578 11.69 11.58 -0.39
N ILE A 579 12.98 11.43 -0.05
CA ILE A 579 14.00 10.81 -0.88
C ILE A 579 14.31 9.46 -0.25
N HIS A 580 14.07 8.39 -0.99
CA HIS A 580 14.40 7.04 -0.57
C HIS A 580 15.67 6.58 -1.27
N VAL A 581 16.59 5.98 -0.53
CA VAL A 581 17.88 5.53 -1.02
C VAL A 581 18.04 4.04 -0.77
N TRP A 582 18.34 3.32 -1.81
CA TRP A 582 18.79 1.95 -1.79
C TRP A 582 20.08 1.85 -2.61
N ASP A 583 21.23 2.26 -2.05
CA ASP A 583 22.54 2.33 -2.73
C ASP A 583 23.56 1.57 -1.91
N GLU A 584 24.21 0.54 -2.51
CA GLU A 584 25.23 -0.27 -1.86
C GLU A 584 26.52 0.49 -1.61
N GLU A 585 26.72 1.60 -2.30
CA GLU A 585 27.91 2.44 -2.20
C GLU A 585 27.64 3.78 -1.50
N PHE A 586 26.44 3.95 -0.88
CA PHE A 586 26.02 5.24 -0.34
C PHE A 586 27.02 5.80 0.68
N GLU A 587 27.32 5.05 1.74
CA GLU A 587 28.20 5.50 2.82
C GLU A 587 29.63 5.74 2.37
N LYS A 588 30.09 5.02 1.33
CA LYS A 588 31.46 5.10 0.85
C LYS A 588 31.70 6.18 -0.20
N LYS A 589 30.70 6.43 -1.07
CA LYS A 589 30.88 7.26 -2.26
C LYS A 589 29.91 8.43 -2.39
N ALA A 590 28.75 8.35 -1.76
CA ALA A 590 27.67 9.30 -2.00
C ALA A 590 27.28 10.15 -0.79
N GLU A 591 27.44 9.67 0.43
CA GLU A 591 26.92 10.30 1.64
C GLU A 591 27.41 11.75 1.82
N GLY A 592 28.71 12.00 1.63
CA GLY A 592 29.26 13.35 1.73
C GLY A 592 28.67 14.32 0.70
N ASN A 593 28.68 13.94 -0.57
CA ASN A 593 28.11 14.76 -1.65
C ASN A 593 26.62 14.94 -1.49
N PHE A 594 25.91 13.90 -1.01
CA PHE A 594 24.48 13.97 -0.74
C PHE A 594 24.17 14.96 0.37
N HIS A 595 24.96 14.96 1.44
CA HIS A 595 24.82 15.91 2.54
C HIS A 595 25.02 17.34 2.06
N GLU A 596 26.06 17.62 1.29
CA GLU A 596 26.32 18.95 0.72
C GLU A 596 25.22 19.41 -0.24
N ALA A 597 24.74 18.54 -1.11
CA ALA A 597 23.61 18.84 -1.98
C ALA A 597 22.31 19.08 -1.17
N TYR A 598 22.11 18.29 -0.12
CA TYR A 598 20.97 18.44 0.77
C TYR A 598 20.98 19.79 1.50
N MET A 599 22.14 20.19 2.02
CA MET A 599 22.35 21.52 2.63
C MET A 599 22.14 22.67 1.63
N THR A 600 22.64 22.50 0.39
CA THR A 600 22.52 23.52 -0.66
C THR A 600 21.05 23.82 -1.02
N HIS A 601 20.20 22.80 -1.02
CA HIS A 601 18.82 22.94 -1.49
C HIS A 601 17.78 22.99 -0.36
N THR A 602 18.21 22.95 0.91
CA THR A 602 17.29 22.91 2.05
C THR A 602 17.54 24.10 2.97
N SER A 603 16.48 24.78 3.39
CA SER A 603 16.58 25.87 4.37
C SER A 603 17.02 25.35 5.75
N THR A 604 17.88 26.12 6.42
CA THR A 604 18.20 25.90 7.85
C THR A 604 16.97 26.09 8.75
N SER A 605 15.94 26.82 8.26
CA SER A 605 14.67 27.09 8.95
C SER A 605 13.54 26.27 8.32
N ALA A 606 13.69 24.94 8.33
CA ALA A 606 12.69 24.04 7.77
C ALA A 606 11.33 24.17 8.49
N ASN A 607 10.24 24.06 7.72
CA ASN A 607 8.89 24.07 8.29
C ASN A 607 8.61 22.77 9.05
N TYR A 608 8.47 22.87 10.37
CA TYR A 608 8.30 21.70 11.25
C TYR A 608 6.90 21.09 11.15
N GLN A 609 5.89 21.84 10.77
CA GLN A 609 4.54 21.32 10.53
C GLN A 609 4.54 20.39 9.31
N ILE A 610 5.30 20.71 8.25
CA ILE A 610 5.47 19.81 7.10
C ILE A 610 6.21 18.54 7.53
N LEU A 611 7.32 18.65 8.28
CA LEU A 611 8.07 17.49 8.76
C LEU A 611 7.21 16.58 9.65
N ALA A 612 6.44 17.15 10.56
CA ALA A 612 5.49 16.42 11.39
C ALA A 612 4.41 15.71 10.55
N SER A 613 3.93 16.36 9.48
CA SER A 613 2.94 15.76 8.58
C SER A 613 3.49 14.56 7.80
N LEU A 614 4.78 14.54 7.46
CA LEU A 614 5.44 13.38 6.84
C LEU A 614 5.46 12.18 7.79
N ASP A 615 5.79 12.40 9.05
CA ASP A 615 5.79 11.34 10.07
C ASP A 615 4.38 10.79 10.34
N VAL A 616 3.36 11.66 10.37
CA VAL A 616 1.95 11.27 10.52
C VAL A 616 1.46 10.52 9.26
N GLY A 617 1.80 11.00 8.07
CA GLY A 617 1.45 10.34 6.80
C GLY A 617 2.05 8.93 6.71
N ARG A 618 3.31 8.75 7.12
CA ARG A 618 3.94 7.43 7.24
C ARG A 618 3.16 6.51 8.19
N ARG A 619 2.77 7.01 9.37
CA ARG A 619 1.95 6.24 10.31
C ARG A 619 0.63 5.81 9.70
N GLN A 620 -0.08 6.71 9.03
CA GLN A 620 -1.36 6.39 8.41
C GLN A 620 -1.23 5.24 7.41
N VAL A 621 -0.29 5.31 6.48
CA VAL A 621 -0.15 4.27 5.45
C VAL A 621 0.32 2.93 5.98
N MET A 622 0.99 2.90 7.14
CA MET A 622 1.36 1.65 7.81
C MET A 622 0.16 0.88 8.38
N PHE A 623 -0.96 1.55 8.64
CA PHE A 623 -2.17 0.93 9.19
C PHE A 623 -3.32 0.87 8.18
N GLU A 624 -3.45 1.89 7.36
CA GLU A 624 -4.59 2.09 6.48
C GLU A 624 -4.20 2.03 4.99
N GLY A 625 -2.91 1.98 4.66
CA GLY A 625 -2.42 2.08 3.28
C GLY A 625 -3.01 1.00 2.37
N TYR A 626 -3.02 -0.25 2.82
CA TYR A 626 -3.65 -1.35 2.08
C TYR A 626 -5.13 -1.06 1.78
N GLU A 627 -5.91 -0.71 2.80
CA GLU A 627 -7.34 -0.41 2.66
C GLU A 627 -7.61 0.80 1.76
N LEU A 628 -6.86 1.90 1.96
CA LEU A 628 -7.06 3.15 1.21
C LEU A 628 -6.73 2.96 -0.28
N VAL A 629 -5.68 2.22 -0.60
CA VAL A 629 -5.32 1.94 -2.00
C VAL A 629 -6.34 1.02 -2.65
N GLU A 630 -6.76 -0.06 -1.97
CA GLU A 630 -7.81 -0.97 -2.48
C GLU A 630 -9.15 -0.24 -2.69
N LYS A 631 -9.57 0.63 -1.77
CA LYS A 631 -10.77 1.48 -1.93
C LYS A 631 -10.63 2.44 -3.12
N SER A 632 -9.44 2.99 -3.36
CA SER A 632 -9.19 3.88 -4.49
C SER A 632 -9.30 3.13 -5.82
N ILE A 633 -8.74 1.92 -5.90
CA ILE A 633 -8.88 1.04 -7.07
C ILE A 633 -10.35 0.69 -7.28
N GLU A 634 -11.04 0.25 -6.24
CA GLU A 634 -12.47 -0.09 -6.29
C GLU A 634 -13.31 1.07 -6.84
N MET A 635 -13.10 2.28 -6.32
CA MET A 635 -13.82 3.47 -6.77
C MET A 635 -13.53 3.79 -8.24
N ALA A 636 -12.28 3.71 -8.65
CA ALA A 636 -11.89 3.93 -10.05
C ALA A 636 -12.51 2.88 -10.98
N MET A 637 -12.56 1.62 -10.57
CA MET A 637 -13.21 0.55 -11.31
C MET A 637 -14.72 0.78 -11.44
N LEU A 638 -15.38 1.18 -10.35
CA LEU A 638 -16.81 1.53 -10.39
C LEU A 638 -17.12 2.68 -11.36
N ILE A 639 -16.28 3.70 -11.41
CA ILE A 639 -16.42 4.82 -12.35
C ILE A 639 -16.28 4.32 -13.79
N ARG A 640 -15.28 3.47 -14.09
CA ARG A 640 -15.09 2.86 -15.42
C ARG A 640 -16.32 2.08 -15.84
N ALA A 641 -16.83 1.20 -14.96
CA ALA A 641 -18.04 0.41 -15.24
C ALA A 641 -19.25 1.31 -15.49
N LYS A 642 -19.48 2.29 -14.62
CA LYS A 642 -20.62 3.20 -14.76
C LYS A 642 -20.60 4.02 -16.05
N ILE A 643 -19.45 4.51 -16.48
CA ILE A 643 -19.32 5.25 -17.76
C ILE A 643 -19.56 4.31 -18.93
N THR A 644 -18.96 3.12 -18.91
CA THR A 644 -19.05 2.12 -20.00
C THR A 644 -20.47 1.58 -20.16
N ASP A 645 -21.16 1.32 -19.05
CA ASP A 645 -22.49 0.69 -19.07
C ASP A 645 -23.64 1.70 -19.28
N HIS A 646 -23.45 2.97 -18.87
CA HIS A 646 -24.52 3.96 -18.90
C HIS A 646 -24.88 4.39 -20.33
N PRO A 647 -26.15 4.24 -20.76
CA PRO A 647 -26.55 4.41 -22.18
C PRO A 647 -26.30 5.84 -22.72
N LYS A 648 -26.40 6.87 -21.87
CA LYS A 648 -26.15 8.28 -22.27
C LYS A 648 -24.67 8.63 -22.17
N LEU A 649 -23.99 8.32 -21.03
CA LEU A 649 -22.61 8.71 -20.81
C LEU A 649 -21.66 8.16 -21.88
N ARG A 650 -21.76 6.88 -22.22
CA ARG A 650 -20.90 6.24 -23.23
C ARG A 650 -20.98 6.85 -24.63
N LYS A 651 -22.03 7.67 -24.91
CA LYS A 651 -22.14 8.38 -26.18
C LYS A 651 -21.17 9.54 -26.29
N TYR A 652 -20.89 10.19 -25.18
CA TYR A 652 -20.10 11.43 -25.10
C TYR A 652 -18.73 11.22 -24.47
N PHE A 653 -18.62 10.27 -23.55
CA PHE A 653 -17.41 10.01 -22.77
C PHE A 653 -16.95 8.56 -22.98
N SER A 654 -15.64 8.39 -22.99
CA SER A 654 -15.01 7.06 -22.87
C SER A 654 -13.80 7.16 -21.94
N VAL A 655 -13.60 6.14 -21.12
CA VAL A 655 -12.38 6.01 -20.33
C VAL A 655 -11.36 5.31 -21.20
N LEU A 656 -10.17 5.91 -21.34
CA LEU A 656 -9.07 5.29 -22.06
C LEU A 656 -8.67 3.98 -21.37
N THR A 657 -8.53 2.95 -22.16
CA THR A 657 -8.21 1.59 -21.72
C THR A 657 -6.70 1.32 -21.81
N ILE A 658 -6.28 0.14 -21.38
CA ILE A 658 -4.89 -0.30 -21.50
C ILE A 658 -4.44 -0.26 -22.95
N LYS A 659 -5.22 -0.78 -23.87
CA LYS A 659 -4.90 -0.78 -25.31
C LYS A 659 -4.87 0.60 -25.96
N ASP A 660 -5.57 1.57 -25.38
CA ASP A 660 -5.54 2.95 -25.88
C ASP A 660 -4.21 3.66 -25.55
N LEU A 661 -3.57 3.28 -24.44
CA LEU A 661 -2.39 3.94 -23.88
C LEU A 661 -1.10 3.12 -24.00
N ILE A 662 -1.20 1.80 -24.23
CA ILE A 662 -0.05 0.90 -24.30
C ILE A 662 -0.14 0.08 -25.61
N PRO A 663 0.81 0.23 -26.54
CA PRO A 663 0.88 -0.59 -27.75
C PRO A 663 1.00 -2.09 -27.46
N ASP A 664 0.55 -2.93 -28.40
CA ASP A 664 0.48 -4.39 -28.24
C ASP A 664 1.84 -5.03 -27.97
N GLU A 665 2.90 -4.51 -28.56
CA GLU A 665 4.27 -4.99 -28.41
C GLU A 665 4.81 -4.91 -26.97
N TYR A 666 4.21 -4.06 -26.11
CA TYR A 666 4.60 -3.90 -24.70
C TYR A 666 3.66 -4.64 -23.75
N ARG A 667 2.63 -5.33 -24.27
CA ARG A 667 1.59 -6.07 -23.52
C ARG A 667 1.67 -7.58 -23.74
N ILE A 668 2.69 -8.23 -23.19
CA ILE A 668 2.93 -9.68 -23.31
C ILE A 668 1.72 -10.49 -22.80
N SER A 669 1.04 -10.00 -21.76
CA SER A 669 -0.16 -10.63 -21.20
C SER A 669 -1.37 -10.62 -22.15
N GLY A 670 -1.35 -9.74 -23.15
CA GLY A 670 -2.48 -9.50 -24.04
C GLY A 670 -3.68 -8.81 -23.38
N GLN A 671 -3.51 -8.28 -22.15
CA GLN A 671 -4.60 -7.57 -21.48
C GLN A 671 -4.86 -6.21 -22.14
N GLU A 672 -6.11 -5.99 -22.57
CA GLU A 672 -6.52 -4.78 -23.28
C GLU A 672 -7.27 -3.77 -22.40
N GLU A 673 -7.98 -4.26 -21.37
CA GLU A 673 -8.86 -3.46 -20.54
C GLU A 673 -9.05 -4.09 -19.16
N TYR A 674 -9.48 -3.28 -18.19
CA TYR A 674 -9.81 -3.76 -16.83
C TYR A 674 -11.25 -4.23 -16.70
N TYR A 675 -12.16 -3.64 -17.47
CA TYR A 675 -13.58 -3.95 -17.42
C TYR A 675 -14.18 -4.06 -18.82
N HIS A 676 -14.92 -5.11 -19.06
CA HIS A 676 -15.71 -5.32 -20.27
C HIS A 676 -17.16 -5.57 -19.90
N LYS A 677 -18.08 -4.90 -20.59
CA LYS A 677 -19.52 -4.96 -20.29
C LYS A 677 -20.10 -6.38 -20.25
N GLU A 678 -19.63 -7.26 -21.15
CA GLU A 678 -20.16 -8.62 -21.29
C GLU A 678 -19.46 -9.63 -20.39
N THR A 679 -18.13 -9.48 -20.20
CA THR A 679 -17.30 -10.45 -19.47
C THR A 679 -16.95 -10.03 -18.05
N GLY A 680 -17.27 -8.79 -17.67
CA GLY A 680 -16.97 -8.25 -16.34
C GLY A 680 -15.50 -7.85 -16.15
N TRP A 681 -15.02 -7.96 -14.92
CA TRP A 681 -13.68 -7.55 -14.49
C TRP A 681 -12.60 -8.51 -14.93
N LYS A 682 -11.47 -7.94 -15.39
CA LYS A 682 -10.22 -8.66 -15.66
C LYS A 682 -9.27 -8.53 -14.50
N ARG A 683 -8.51 -9.57 -14.23
CA ARG A 683 -7.49 -9.57 -13.19
C ARG A 683 -6.24 -8.81 -13.61
N LEU A 684 -5.60 -8.13 -12.66
CA LEU A 684 -4.43 -7.29 -12.91
C LEU A 684 -3.11 -8.07 -12.92
N GLU A 685 -3.03 -9.13 -12.14
CA GLU A 685 -1.79 -9.74 -11.67
C GLU A 685 -0.87 -10.18 -12.82
N ASN A 686 -1.43 -10.86 -13.82
CA ASN A 686 -0.65 -11.37 -14.95
C ASN A 686 0.05 -10.24 -15.74
N ALA A 687 -0.69 -9.17 -16.04
CA ALA A 687 -0.13 -8.00 -16.72
C ALA A 687 0.95 -7.31 -15.87
N TRP A 688 0.70 -7.17 -14.55
CA TRP A 688 1.65 -6.53 -13.65
C TRP A 688 2.94 -7.31 -13.44
N GLU A 689 2.92 -8.62 -13.64
CA GLU A 689 4.13 -9.44 -13.62
C GLU A 689 4.91 -9.38 -14.94
N GLN A 690 4.22 -9.45 -16.10
CA GLN A 690 4.85 -9.77 -17.38
C GLN A 690 5.04 -8.57 -18.31
N ASP A 691 4.09 -7.62 -18.31
CA ASP A 691 4.08 -6.54 -19.29
C ASP A 691 5.19 -5.53 -19.03
N GLU A 692 5.72 -4.94 -20.09
CA GLU A 692 6.73 -3.89 -20.00
C GLU A 692 6.15 -2.64 -19.33
N PHE A 693 4.93 -2.28 -19.73
CA PHE A 693 4.15 -1.21 -19.11
C PHE A 693 2.79 -1.72 -18.68
N VAL A 694 2.28 -1.14 -17.60
CA VAL A 694 0.90 -1.33 -17.16
C VAL A 694 0.27 0.02 -16.88
N LEU A 695 -1.04 0.07 -16.89
CA LEU A 695 -1.79 1.27 -16.56
C LEU A 695 -2.19 1.23 -15.08
N ASP A 696 -1.93 2.31 -14.35
CA ASP A 696 -2.42 2.48 -12.98
C ASP A 696 -3.96 2.53 -12.99
N PRO A 697 -4.66 1.57 -12.38
CA PRO A 697 -6.12 1.53 -12.39
C PRO A 697 -6.78 2.73 -11.71
N THR A 698 -6.08 3.42 -10.80
CA THR A 698 -6.60 4.62 -10.12
C THR A 698 -6.58 5.87 -11.02
N LYS A 699 -5.84 5.84 -12.12
CA LYS A 699 -5.79 6.92 -13.11
C LYS A 699 -6.91 6.74 -14.13
N ILE A 700 -7.86 7.66 -14.15
CA ILE A 700 -8.99 7.64 -15.06
C ILE A 700 -8.80 8.73 -16.11
N ASN A 701 -8.27 8.34 -17.26
CA ASN A 701 -8.12 9.23 -18.42
C ASN A 701 -9.47 9.28 -19.17
N LEU A 702 -10.17 10.39 -19.01
CA LEU A 702 -11.49 10.58 -19.62
C LEU A 702 -11.35 11.24 -21.00
N TYR A 703 -11.69 10.51 -22.04
CA TYR A 703 -11.72 11.03 -23.40
C TYR A 703 -13.06 11.76 -23.67
N ILE A 704 -12.96 13.03 -24.00
CA ILE A 704 -14.10 13.94 -24.22
C ILE A 704 -14.28 14.36 -25.67
N GLY A 705 -13.44 13.89 -26.59
CA GLY A 705 -13.44 14.31 -28.00
C GLY A 705 -14.78 14.13 -28.71
N LYS A 706 -15.63 13.21 -28.24
CA LYS A 706 -16.98 12.99 -28.77
C LYS A 706 -17.97 14.11 -28.43
N THR A 707 -17.65 14.97 -27.47
CA THR A 707 -18.52 16.08 -27.05
C THR A 707 -18.38 17.31 -27.96
N GLY A 708 -17.29 17.41 -28.71
CA GLY A 708 -16.93 18.61 -29.45
C GLY A 708 -16.47 19.77 -28.57
N VAL A 709 -16.26 19.53 -27.26
CA VAL A 709 -15.80 20.53 -26.27
C VAL A 709 -14.32 20.29 -25.99
N ASP A 710 -13.52 21.33 -25.97
CA ASP A 710 -12.12 21.25 -25.57
C ASP A 710 -11.95 21.14 -24.05
N GLY A 711 -10.75 20.71 -23.61
CA GLY A 711 -10.47 20.47 -22.20
C GLY A 711 -10.53 21.71 -21.31
N ASP A 712 -10.17 22.87 -21.85
CA ASP A 712 -10.19 24.14 -21.08
C ASP A 712 -11.63 24.62 -20.86
N THR A 713 -12.48 24.50 -21.88
CA THR A 713 -13.93 24.79 -21.75
C THR A 713 -14.59 23.87 -20.73
N LEU A 714 -14.26 22.57 -20.75
CA LEU A 714 -14.79 21.61 -19.79
C LEU A 714 -14.35 21.97 -18.35
N LYS A 715 -13.07 22.33 -18.16
CA LYS A 715 -12.51 22.70 -16.86
C LYS A 715 -13.18 23.93 -16.23
N ILE A 716 -13.62 24.89 -17.04
CA ILE A 716 -14.30 26.10 -16.55
C ILE A 716 -15.71 25.77 -16.03
N ASN A 717 -16.35 24.72 -16.57
CA ASN A 717 -17.73 24.35 -16.24
C ASN A 717 -17.82 23.25 -15.15
N PHE A 718 -16.69 22.77 -14.64
CA PHE A 718 -16.58 21.86 -13.50
C PHE A 718 -15.81 22.50 -12.35
#